data_724f7bc8f32bad4bc214ba0fb347513c
#
_entry.id   724f7bc8f32bad4bc214ba0fb347513c
#
_cell.length_a   1.000
_cell.length_b   1.000
_cell.length_c   1.000
_cell.angle_alpha   90.00
_cell.angle_beta   90.00
_cell.angle_gamma   90.00
#
_symmetry.space_group_name_H-M   'P 1'
#
loop_
_entity.id
_entity.type
_entity.pdbx_description
1 polymer ?
#
loop_
_entity_poly.entity_id
_entity_poly.type
_entity_poly.pdbx_seq_one_letter_code
_entity_poly.pdbx_strand_id
1 'polypeptide(L)'
;MEKLVNKLKKSMNKLNIVLLLFTFFVATTSTIAQENKSKEIKEIQVKSDTIVKDSITPPIIKTPVFTKGNSYELGGITVKGLQKFEDETVKVFTGLKVGQQVKLPGDKLTSAIKKLYETKQFSNVEVYISKIDGNTAYLEFDVQELPQLNKVTIQGVKKNKAKDLQSDAELKTGEMVTDNLIVTTKNYFKKIYQEKGFLKTKVNLDTKPDTSGVNIVNMLVRIDKGEKVKIKDINFDGNEAFSNKKLKKALKNTKTKMLGRFWKKSKFIEADFTEDLENLITVYSEQGHRDARVLDHSLTWNDDNTLNLNIKVEEGKKYIFGDITFLGNSKYTDDQLQRLLRIEKGDTYNGKVLKERVVGDGSPDSEDISTVYQNNGYLFSRVLPVETRINNDSIDVEIRIFEDQPTKIKKVNVYGNEETNDHVIYREIRTKPGYLYSKADIIRTIREIGQLGFFDAEAITPDISPNYQDKTVDIDYTVAKKGSSQIELQGGYGGGSFIGTLGLSFNNFSVRNIFNKKAYRPLPMGDGQTLSLRLQKSRFYTTSSFSFTEPWLGGKKPQSLSFSIYNSKQFRYDYTTNKVDKDQRLNIIGASVGLGKRLQWPDNYFTLSQSISYQLYDLQDYGMNIAGISLTNGSLNNLSYSITLGRNSSGPNPIFPKKGSEFSLGAKLTIPYSLLNDKDYSSLELAEKYKWLEYYKASFKGKWYTSLTKDLVVMTNAEFGILGNYNNELGDSPFERYFVGGDGMASFQLDGRETIALRGYENGRLSSIDGGTIYNKFQLELRYPITLKPSASIYVLGFLEGGNSYDGFKNFNPFTLKRSAGLGLRIFMPAFGMLGIDFAHGYDPLPGTTEKSGWQTHFIIGQQF
;
A
#
# COMPACT_ATOMS: atom_id res chain seq x y z
N MET A 1 -53.40 -8.76 -12.72
CA MET A 1 -52.45 -9.53 -11.87
C MET A 1 -51.49 -10.41 -12.70
N GLU A 2 -51.95 -11.15 -13.71
CA GLU A 2 -51.05 -11.98 -14.56
C GLU A 2 -49.95 -11.24 -15.32
N LYS A 3 -50.24 -10.02 -15.84
CA LYS A 3 -49.20 -9.20 -16.50
C LYS A 3 -48.10 -8.70 -15.55
N LEU A 4 -48.39 -8.55 -14.26
CA LEU A 4 -47.39 -8.17 -13.24
C LEU A 4 -46.51 -9.35 -12.84
N VAL A 5 -47.10 -10.54 -12.71
CA VAL A 5 -46.38 -11.80 -12.39
C VAL A 5 -45.42 -12.19 -13.51
N ASN A 6 -45.84 -12.01 -14.78
CA ASN A 6 -44.98 -12.26 -15.93
C ASN A 6 -43.85 -11.24 -16.10
N LYS A 7 -44.05 -9.99 -15.64
CA LYS A 7 -43.00 -8.96 -15.61
C LYS A 7 -41.99 -9.22 -14.50
N LEU A 8 -42.45 -9.71 -13.33
CA LEU A 8 -41.58 -10.16 -12.23
C LEU A 8 -40.77 -11.43 -12.59
N LYS A 9 -41.37 -12.43 -13.23
CA LYS A 9 -40.66 -13.60 -13.73
C LYS A 9 -39.59 -13.24 -14.76
N LYS A 10 -39.83 -12.27 -15.63
CA LYS A 10 -38.84 -11.80 -16.62
C LYS A 10 -37.70 -10.98 -15.99
N SER A 11 -37.97 -10.28 -14.86
CA SER A 11 -36.97 -9.58 -14.06
C SER A 11 -36.10 -10.56 -13.23
N MET A 12 -36.74 -11.59 -12.66
CA MET A 12 -36.04 -12.65 -11.90
C MET A 12 -35.12 -13.50 -12.79
N ASN A 13 -35.52 -13.78 -14.05
CA ASN A 13 -34.65 -14.48 -15.01
C ASN A 13 -33.43 -13.64 -15.41
N LYS A 14 -33.53 -12.32 -15.45
CA LYS A 14 -32.35 -11.45 -15.68
C LYS A 14 -31.42 -11.39 -14.47
N LEU A 15 -31.97 -11.45 -13.26
CA LEU A 15 -31.16 -11.53 -12.01
C LEU A 15 -30.43 -12.86 -11.91
N ASN A 16 -31.09 -13.95 -12.29
CA ASN A 16 -30.45 -15.29 -12.34
C ASN A 16 -29.35 -15.38 -13.41
N ILE A 17 -29.44 -14.65 -14.52
CA ILE A 17 -28.37 -14.61 -15.54
C ILE A 17 -27.16 -13.84 -15.03
N VAL A 18 -27.34 -12.77 -14.26
CA VAL A 18 -26.23 -12.03 -13.63
C VAL A 18 -25.60 -12.87 -12.48
N LEU A 19 -26.40 -13.61 -11.72
CA LEU A 19 -25.89 -14.54 -10.71
C LEU A 19 -25.17 -15.75 -11.34
N LEU A 20 -25.66 -16.24 -12.50
CA LEU A 20 -25.01 -17.31 -13.26
C LEU A 20 -23.67 -16.85 -13.88
N LEU A 21 -23.58 -15.62 -14.33
CA LEU A 21 -22.32 -15.04 -14.81
C LEU A 21 -21.30 -14.85 -13.68
N PHE A 22 -21.76 -14.56 -12.46
CA PHE A 22 -20.87 -14.44 -11.30
C PHE A 22 -20.42 -15.82 -10.77
N THR A 23 -21.29 -16.86 -10.86
CA THR A 23 -20.92 -18.25 -10.52
C THR A 23 -20.07 -18.90 -11.61
N PHE A 24 -20.21 -18.51 -12.88
CA PHE A 24 -19.37 -19.01 -13.97
C PHE A 24 -17.92 -18.50 -13.87
N PHE A 25 -17.70 -17.31 -13.31
CA PHE A 25 -16.34 -16.79 -13.08
C PHE A 25 -15.62 -17.41 -11.88
N VAL A 26 -16.38 -18.04 -10.95
CA VAL A 26 -15.83 -18.78 -9.79
C VAL A 26 -15.67 -20.28 -10.09
N ALA A 27 -16.42 -20.83 -11.07
CA ALA A 27 -16.44 -22.26 -11.38
C ALA A 27 -15.42 -22.70 -12.44
N THR A 28 -14.75 -21.79 -13.16
CA THR A 28 -13.73 -22.14 -14.17
C THR A 28 -12.35 -22.44 -13.60
N THR A 29 -12.20 -22.49 -12.27
CA THR A 29 -10.94 -22.88 -11.62
C THR A 29 -10.96 -24.28 -10.97
N SER A 30 -12.01 -25.09 -11.15
CA SER A 30 -12.16 -26.34 -10.38
C SER A 30 -12.59 -27.56 -11.16
N THR A 31 -12.34 -27.67 -12.44
CA THR A 31 -12.63 -28.94 -13.16
C THR A 31 -11.62 -29.22 -14.26
N ILE A 32 -10.46 -29.71 -13.90
CA ILE A 32 -9.66 -30.66 -14.67
C ILE A 32 -8.82 -31.46 -13.66
N ALA A 33 -9.38 -32.51 -13.10
CA ALA A 33 -8.63 -33.56 -12.46
C ALA A 33 -9.57 -34.76 -12.24
N GLN A 34 -9.75 -35.58 -13.26
CA GLN A 34 -10.03 -37.03 -13.13
C GLN A 34 -10.02 -37.62 -14.52
N GLU A 35 -9.00 -38.38 -14.76
CA GLU A 35 -8.92 -39.70 -15.44
C GLU A 35 -7.49 -39.90 -15.91
N ASN A 36 -6.79 -40.80 -15.23
CA ASN A 36 -6.03 -41.85 -15.94
C ASN A 36 -5.63 -42.93 -14.97
N LYS A 37 -6.02 -44.10 -15.46
CA LYS A 37 -5.90 -45.43 -14.85
C LYS A 37 -4.48 -45.81 -14.50
N SER A 38 -4.39 -46.54 -13.39
CA SER A 38 -3.32 -47.43 -12.97
C SER A 38 -2.82 -48.34 -14.11
N LYS A 39 -1.52 -48.36 -14.33
CA LYS A 39 -0.78 -49.46 -14.92
C LYS A 39 0.30 -49.91 -13.94
N GLU A 40 0.19 -51.18 -13.57
CA GLU A 40 1.17 -51.94 -12.80
C GLU A 40 2.56 -51.79 -13.39
N ILE A 41 3.54 -51.50 -12.57
CA ILE A 41 4.96 -51.66 -12.90
C ILE A 41 5.46 -52.85 -12.07
N LYS A 42 5.77 -53.95 -12.80
CA LYS A 42 6.42 -55.14 -12.27
C LYS A 42 7.79 -54.76 -11.71
N GLU A 43 8.07 -55.25 -10.52
CA GLU A 43 9.40 -55.31 -9.91
C GLU A 43 10.34 -56.15 -10.80
N ILE A 44 11.43 -55.52 -11.21
CA ILE A 44 12.60 -56.23 -11.77
C ILE A 44 13.62 -56.34 -10.64
N GLN A 45 13.74 -57.54 -10.12
CA GLN A 45 14.87 -57.91 -9.23
C GLN A 45 16.14 -57.94 -10.05
N VAL A 46 17.12 -57.09 -9.68
CA VAL A 46 18.48 -57.18 -10.20
C VAL A 46 19.28 -58.14 -9.31
N LYS A 47 19.62 -59.28 -9.86
CA LYS A 47 20.57 -60.22 -9.27
C LYS A 47 21.97 -59.55 -9.21
N SER A 48 22.60 -59.61 -8.05
CA SER A 48 24.01 -59.30 -7.86
C SER A 48 24.87 -60.45 -8.39
N ASP A 49 25.49 -60.24 -9.53
CA ASP A 49 26.53 -61.14 -9.98
C ASP A 49 27.89 -60.71 -9.39
N THR A 50 28.47 -61.66 -8.70
CA THR A 50 29.81 -61.64 -8.07
C THR A 50 30.87 -61.62 -9.17
N ILE A 51 31.61 -60.51 -9.26
CA ILE A 51 32.79 -60.45 -10.16
C ILE A 51 33.99 -61.04 -9.47
N VAL A 52 34.50 -62.10 -10.09
CA VAL A 52 35.73 -62.82 -9.75
C VAL A 52 36.93 -61.88 -9.91
N LYS A 53 37.73 -61.76 -8.88
CA LYS A 53 39.03 -61.09 -8.90
C LYS A 53 40.03 -61.92 -9.74
N ASP A 54 40.30 -61.48 -10.95
CA ASP A 54 41.57 -61.90 -11.60
C ASP A 54 42.66 -60.89 -11.25
N SER A 55 43.63 -61.34 -10.51
CA SER A 55 44.86 -60.64 -10.16
C SER A 55 45.78 -60.50 -11.38
N ILE A 56 45.76 -59.33 -12.00
CA ILE A 56 46.79 -58.93 -12.93
C ILE A 56 47.85 -58.13 -12.15
N THR A 57 48.97 -58.68 -11.96
CA THR A 57 50.18 -58.04 -11.40
C THR A 57 50.61 -56.88 -12.32
N PRO A 58 50.61 -55.62 -11.88
CA PRO A 58 51.04 -54.53 -12.70
C PRO A 58 52.60 -54.61 -12.90
N PRO A 59 53.12 -54.21 -14.05
CA PRO A 59 54.57 -54.18 -14.27
C PRO A 59 55.21 -53.15 -13.31
N ILE A 60 56.31 -53.55 -12.69
CA ILE A 60 57.13 -52.74 -11.81
C ILE A 60 57.67 -51.56 -12.64
N ILE A 61 56.96 -50.41 -12.58
CA ILE A 61 57.48 -49.14 -13.08
C ILE A 61 58.51 -48.67 -12.05
N LYS A 62 59.79 -48.64 -12.41
CA LYS A 62 60.82 -47.99 -11.58
C LYS A 62 60.50 -46.55 -11.44
N THR A 63 59.89 -46.17 -10.31
CA THR A 63 59.63 -44.78 -9.97
C THR A 63 61.00 -44.07 -9.85
N PRO A 64 61.20 -42.96 -10.56
CA PRO A 64 62.43 -42.12 -10.37
C PRO A 64 62.49 -41.69 -8.92
N VAL A 65 63.65 -41.64 -8.31
CA VAL A 65 63.89 -41.25 -6.92
C VAL A 65 63.52 -39.78 -6.78
N PHE A 66 62.29 -39.51 -6.39
CA PHE A 66 61.78 -38.18 -6.12
C PHE A 66 62.37 -37.68 -4.79
N THR A 67 63.18 -36.62 -4.84
CA THR A 67 63.65 -35.97 -3.59
C THR A 67 62.83 -34.79 -3.31
N LYS A 68 61.94 -34.91 -2.31
CA LYS A 68 60.96 -33.90 -1.90
C LYS A 68 61.69 -32.59 -1.60
N GLY A 69 61.25 -31.52 -2.33
CA GLY A 69 61.64 -30.14 -2.06
C GLY A 69 62.83 -29.65 -2.94
N ASN A 70 63.29 -30.43 -3.92
CA ASN A 70 64.30 -29.96 -4.89
C ASN A 70 63.69 -29.09 -5.97
N SER A 71 64.53 -28.23 -6.56
CA SER A 71 64.17 -27.39 -7.67
C SER A 71 64.56 -28.06 -8.97
N TYR A 72 63.56 -28.14 -9.88
CA TYR A 72 63.75 -28.78 -11.18
C TYR A 72 63.45 -27.77 -12.29
N GLU A 73 64.09 -27.87 -13.44
CA GLU A 73 63.72 -27.16 -14.65
C GLU A 73 62.47 -27.86 -15.25
N LEU A 74 61.43 -27.12 -15.62
CA LEU A 74 60.23 -27.67 -16.23
C LEU A 74 60.48 -27.99 -17.70
N GLY A 75 60.62 -29.32 -18.04
CA GLY A 75 60.85 -29.79 -19.38
C GLY A 75 59.65 -29.88 -20.28
N GLY A 76 58.48 -30.01 -19.70
CA GLY A 76 57.20 -30.08 -20.44
C GLY A 76 55.98 -30.23 -19.55
N ILE A 77 54.82 -29.87 -20.10
CA ILE A 77 53.50 -30.03 -19.47
C ILE A 77 52.63 -30.80 -20.45
N THR A 78 52.01 -31.87 -19.99
CA THR A 78 50.96 -32.61 -20.70
C THR A 78 49.66 -32.50 -19.91
N VAL A 79 48.54 -32.44 -20.60
CA VAL A 79 47.21 -32.40 -19.94
C VAL A 79 46.39 -33.59 -20.43
N LYS A 80 45.79 -34.29 -19.47
CA LYS A 80 44.88 -35.42 -19.74
C LYS A 80 43.48 -35.11 -19.18
N GLY A 81 42.48 -35.87 -19.63
CA GLY A 81 41.09 -35.72 -19.15
C GLY A 81 40.30 -34.64 -19.84
N LEU A 82 40.85 -33.96 -20.84
CA LEU A 82 40.18 -32.91 -21.61
C LEU A 82 39.10 -33.52 -22.54
N GLN A 83 37.96 -32.81 -22.62
CA GLN A 83 36.88 -33.14 -23.54
C GLN A 83 36.57 -31.98 -24.50
N LYS A 84 36.61 -30.79 -24.01
CA LYS A 84 36.22 -29.55 -24.74
C LYS A 84 37.37 -28.58 -24.91
N PHE A 85 38.26 -28.50 -23.93
CA PHE A 85 39.37 -27.57 -23.99
C PHE A 85 40.57 -28.21 -24.74
N GLU A 86 41.32 -27.35 -25.41
CA GLU A 86 42.60 -27.77 -26.02
C GLU A 86 43.71 -27.76 -24.96
N ASP A 87 44.64 -28.68 -25.09
CA ASP A 87 45.76 -28.86 -24.20
C ASP A 87 46.56 -27.57 -23.96
N GLU A 88 46.82 -26.79 -25.02
CA GLU A 88 47.53 -25.52 -24.95
C GLU A 88 46.79 -24.46 -24.14
N THR A 89 45.44 -24.42 -24.20
CA THR A 89 44.66 -23.50 -23.43
C THR A 89 44.79 -23.76 -21.93
N VAL A 90 44.74 -25.03 -21.53
CA VAL A 90 44.87 -25.40 -20.11
C VAL A 90 46.28 -25.14 -19.60
N LYS A 91 47.31 -25.42 -20.41
CA LYS A 91 48.70 -25.04 -20.08
C LYS A 91 48.87 -23.57 -19.79
N VAL A 92 48.23 -22.69 -20.60
CA VAL A 92 48.24 -21.25 -20.34
C VAL A 92 47.55 -20.89 -19.01
N PHE A 93 46.45 -21.54 -18.65
CA PHE A 93 45.77 -21.31 -17.37
C PHE A 93 46.63 -21.68 -16.16
N THR A 94 47.51 -22.69 -16.26
CA THR A 94 48.44 -23.01 -15.17
C THR A 94 49.40 -21.86 -14.85
N GLY A 95 49.72 -21.02 -15.84
CA GLY A 95 50.72 -19.97 -15.73
C GLY A 95 52.17 -20.49 -15.60
N LEU A 96 52.40 -21.80 -15.82
CA LEU A 96 53.72 -22.39 -15.83
C LEU A 96 54.33 -22.28 -17.24
N LYS A 97 55.67 -22.11 -17.33
CA LYS A 97 56.38 -22.03 -18.60
C LYS A 97 57.49 -23.10 -18.66
N VAL A 98 57.61 -23.74 -19.78
CA VAL A 98 58.74 -24.65 -20.05
C VAL A 98 60.06 -23.88 -19.93
N GLY A 99 61.09 -24.51 -19.31
CA GLY A 99 62.35 -23.88 -19.00
C GLY A 99 62.41 -23.12 -17.67
N GLN A 100 61.26 -22.94 -16.96
CA GLN A 100 61.33 -22.30 -15.66
C GLN A 100 61.73 -23.25 -14.52
N GLN A 101 62.38 -22.70 -13.50
CA GLN A 101 62.67 -23.43 -12.27
C GLN A 101 61.40 -23.55 -11.38
N VAL A 102 61.10 -24.82 -11.05
CA VAL A 102 59.89 -25.14 -10.22
C VAL A 102 60.30 -26.07 -9.09
N LYS A 103 59.98 -25.71 -7.87
CA LYS A 103 60.15 -26.57 -6.70
C LYS A 103 59.01 -27.59 -6.64
N LEU A 104 59.39 -28.87 -6.52
CA LEU A 104 58.35 -29.94 -6.51
C LEU A 104 58.44 -30.76 -5.20
N PRO A 105 57.32 -30.77 -4.40
CA PRO A 105 56.17 -29.85 -4.43
C PRO A 105 56.56 -28.45 -3.97
N GLY A 106 55.81 -27.44 -4.46
CA GLY A 106 56.07 -26.04 -4.10
C GLY A 106 55.01 -25.04 -4.54
N ASP A 107 55.23 -23.78 -4.17
CA ASP A 107 54.23 -22.72 -4.30
C ASP A 107 53.75 -22.46 -5.74
N LYS A 108 54.66 -22.59 -6.72
CA LYS A 108 54.33 -22.42 -8.14
C LYS A 108 53.34 -23.49 -8.63
N LEU A 109 53.55 -24.75 -8.21
CA LEU A 109 52.67 -25.85 -8.55
C LEU A 109 51.30 -25.67 -7.87
N THR A 110 51.31 -25.34 -6.56
CA THR A 110 50.07 -25.02 -5.80
C THR A 110 49.32 -23.86 -6.45
N SER A 111 50.01 -22.80 -6.86
CA SER A 111 49.43 -21.67 -7.56
C SER A 111 48.84 -22.05 -8.91
N ALA A 112 49.47 -22.95 -9.67
CA ALA A 112 48.97 -23.46 -10.94
C ALA A 112 47.64 -24.22 -10.74
N ILE A 113 47.62 -25.14 -9.77
CA ILE A 113 46.38 -25.86 -9.39
C ILE A 113 45.28 -24.91 -8.98
N LYS A 114 45.60 -23.93 -8.12
CA LYS A 114 44.63 -22.91 -7.65
C LYS A 114 44.08 -22.10 -8.82
N LYS A 115 44.89 -21.63 -9.74
CA LYS A 115 44.47 -20.91 -10.94
C LYS A 115 43.51 -21.74 -11.80
N LEU A 116 43.74 -23.04 -12.00
CA LEU A 116 42.85 -23.92 -12.72
C LEU A 116 41.49 -24.00 -12.04
N TYR A 117 41.43 -24.16 -10.70
CA TYR A 117 40.17 -24.12 -9.94
C TYR A 117 39.50 -22.74 -9.99
N GLU A 118 40.24 -21.64 -9.99
CA GLU A 118 39.71 -20.29 -10.10
C GLU A 118 39.00 -20.02 -11.43
N THR A 119 39.34 -20.75 -12.49
CA THR A 119 38.61 -20.70 -13.78
C THR A 119 37.19 -21.24 -13.66
N LYS A 120 36.87 -22.01 -12.61
CA LYS A 120 35.58 -22.71 -12.41
C LYS A 120 35.21 -23.66 -13.55
N GLN A 121 36.21 -24.14 -14.32
CA GLN A 121 36.00 -25.04 -15.46
C GLN A 121 36.25 -26.51 -15.11
N PHE A 122 36.95 -26.79 -14.02
CA PHE A 122 37.40 -28.11 -13.64
C PHE A 122 36.85 -28.54 -12.28
N SER A 123 36.40 -29.80 -12.17
CA SER A 123 35.92 -30.41 -10.92
C SER A 123 37.07 -31.04 -10.12
N ASN A 124 38.04 -31.58 -10.81
CA ASN A 124 39.26 -32.15 -10.22
C ASN A 124 40.51 -31.75 -11.02
N VAL A 125 41.60 -31.53 -10.31
CA VAL A 125 42.91 -31.24 -10.89
C VAL A 125 43.96 -32.01 -10.08
N GLU A 126 44.54 -33.03 -10.67
CA GLU A 126 45.63 -33.80 -10.12
C GLU A 126 46.86 -33.54 -10.94
N VAL A 127 48.05 -33.55 -10.28
CA VAL A 127 49.33 -33.31 -10.98
C VAL A 127 50.28 -34.41 -10.64
N TYR A 128 50.77 -35.06 -11.68
CA TYR A 128 51.71 -36.12 -11.60
C TYR A 128 53.03 -35.67 -12.21
N ILE A 129 54.14 -36.26 -11.73
CA ILE A 129 55.47 -36.17 -12.37
C ILE A 129 55.54 -37.34 -13.32
N SER A 130 55.47 -37.09 -14.64
CA SER A 130 55.43 -38.12 -15.66
C SER A 130 56.87 -38.68 -15.95
N LYS A 131 57.87 -37.80 -15.87
CA LYS A 131 59.33 -38.17 -16.10
C LYS A 131 60.22 -37.21 -15.36
N ILE A 132 61.38 -37.72 -14.87
CA ILE A 132 62.49 -36.87 -14.42
C ILE A 132 63.73 -37.31 -15.25
N ASP A 133 64.40 -36.35 -15.84
CA ASP A 133 65.59 -36.55 -16.62
C ASP A 133 66.70 -35.59 -16.09
N GLY A 134 67.56 -36.11 -15.24
CA GLY A 134 68.59 -35.35 -14.51
C GLY A 134 67.93 -34.27 -13.61
N ASN A 135 68.08 -33.00 -13.98
CA ASN A 135 67.45 -31.83 -13.25
C ASN A 135 66.18 -31.30 -13.93
N THR A 136 65.68 -32.00 -14.96
CA THR A 136 64.47 -31.60 -15.71
C THR A 136 63.33 -32.51 -15.35
N ALA A 137 62.15 -31.89 -14.95
CA ALA A 137 60.93 -32.59 -14.59
C ALA A 137 59.80 -32.32 -15.61
N TYR A 138 59.08 -33.35 -15.96
CA TYR A 138 57.87 -33.29 -16.82
C TYR A 138 56.63 -33.48 -15.97
N LEU A 139 55.66 -32.54 -16.09
CA LEU A 139 54.44 -32.59 -15.33
C LEU A 139 53.29 -33.05 -16.22
N GLU A 140 52.41 -33.88 -15.65
CA GLU A 140 51.18 -34.31 -16.27
C GLU A 140 50.01 -33.82 -15.36
N PHE A 141 49.18 -32.97 -15.91
CA PHE A 141 47.93 -32.51 -15.27
C PHE A 141 46.80 -33.42 -15.71
N ASP A 142 46.24 -34.16 -14.79
CA ASP A 142 44.99 -34.90 -15.02
C ASP A 142 43.85 -34.09 -14.49
N VAL A 143 42.99 -33.57 -15.42
CA VAL A 143 41.92 -32.65 -15.12
C VAL A 143 40.59 -33.25 -15.51
N GLN A 144 39.60 -33.00 -14.70
CA GLN A 144 38.21 -33.36 -15.02
C GLN A 144 37.42 -32.07 -15.27
N GLU A 145 37.00 -31.90 -16.54
CA GLU A 145 36.18 -30.74 -16.92
C GLU A 145 34.77 -30.81 -16.34
N LEU A 146 34.26 -29.68 -15.84
CA LEU A 146 32.85 -29.54 -15.45
C LEU A 146 31.98 -29.51 -16.71
N PRO A 147 30.85 -30.24 -16.72
CA PRO A 147 29.89 -30.15 -17.83
C PRO A 147 29.14 -28.85 -17.85
N GLN A 148 28.84 -28.37 -19.06
CA GLN A 148 28.04 -27.17 -19.26
C GLN A 148 26.53 -27.50 -19.33
N LEU A 149 25.71 -26.64 -18.69
CA LEU A 149 24.27 -26.71 -18.71
C LEU A 149 23.71 -26.25 -20.06
N ASN A 150 23.02 -27.13 -20.79
CA ASN A 150 22.32 -26.79 -22.03
C ASN A 150 20.88 -26.43 -21.75
N LYS A 151 20.12 -27.34 -21.15
CA LYS A 151 18.69 -27.18 -20.94
C LYS A 151 18.29 -27.60 -19.53
N VAL A 152 17.35 -26.82 -18.96
CA VAL A 152 16.72 -27.18 -17.68
C VAL A 152 15.26 -27.56 -17.95
N THR A 153 14.86 -28.68 -17.40
CA THR A 153 13.45 -29.13 -17.45
C THR A 153 12.98 -29.34 -16.03
N ILE A 154 11.96 -28.56 -15.61
CA ILE A 154 11.36 -28.66 -14.28
C ILE A 154 10.00 -29.33 -14.39
N GLN A 155 9.84 -30.49 -13.74
CA GLN A 155 8.62 -31.28 -13.69
C GLN A 155 7.95 -31.18 -12.33
N GLY A 156 6.63 -31.48 -12.25
CA GLY A 156 5.84 -31.40 -11.01
C GLY A 156 5.24 -30.02 -10.74
N VAL A 157 5.44 -29.04 -11.65
CA VAL A 157 4.91 -27.68 -11.53
C VAL A 157 4.32 -27.17 -12.84
N LYS A 158 3.46 -26.16 -12.78
CA LYS A 158 2.89 -25.52 -13.98
C LYS A 158 3.99 -24.84 -14.79
N LYS A 159 3.88 -24.84 -16.14
CA LYS A 159 4.89 -24.33 -17.10
C LYS A 159 5.36 -22.89 -16.80
N ASN A 160 4.43 -21.98 -16.46
CA ASN A 160 4.80 -20.60 -16.09
C ASN A 160 5.64 -20.56 -14.80
N LYS A 161 5.25 -21.36 -13.80
CA LYS A 161 6.00 -21.43 -12.53
C LYS A 161 7.37 -22.11 -12.70
N ALA A 162 7.50 -23.04 -13.64
CA ALA A 162 8.81 -23.64 -13.97
C ALA A 162 9.78 -22.59 -14.52
N LYS A 163 9.30 -21.67 -15.38
CA LYS A 163 10.13 -20.57 -15.90
C LYS A 163 10.57 -19.61 -14.79
N ASP A 164 9.64 -19.23 -13.90
CA ASP A 164 9.98 -18.37 -12.76
C ASP A 164 11.05 -19.02 -11.88
N LEU A 165 10.85 -20.31 -11.50
CA LEU A 165 11.81 -21.05 -10.67
C LEU A 165 13.18 -21.20 -11.33
N GLN A 166 13.23 -21.38 -12.64
CA GLN A 166 14.48 -21.43 -13.39
C GLN A 166 15.21 -20.09 -13.36
N SER A 167 14.46 -18.99 -13.55
CA SER A 167 14.99 -17.62 -13.48
C SER A 167 15.47 -17.26 -12.08
N ASP A 168 14.65 -17.56 -11.07
CA ASP A 168 14.93 -17.26 -9.66
C ASP A 168 16.15 -18.04 -9.13
N ALA A 169 16.39 -19.25 -9.66
CA ALA A 169 17.56 -20.07 -9.32
C ALA A 169 18.80 -19.77 -10.21
N GLU A 170 18.72 -18.76 -11.08
CA GLU A 170 19.78 -18.33 -12.01
C GLU A 170 20.32 -19.42 -12.93
N LEU A 171 19.57 -20.51 -13.20
CA LEU A 171 19.99 -21.60 -14.06
C LEU A 171 20.01 -21.20 -15.53
N LYS A 172 21.18 -20.76 -16.01
CA LYS A 172 21.39 -20.26 -17.38
C LYS A 172 22.09 -21.30 -18.25
N THR A 173 21.74 -21.32 -19.53
CA THR A 173 22.47 -22.11 -20.53
C THR A 173 23.94 -21.64 -20.59
N GLY A 174 24.86 -22.58 -20.60
CA GLY A 174 26.29 -22.31 -20.61
C GLY A 174 26.96 -22.28 -19.23
N GLU A 175 26.19 -22.33 -18.14
CA GLU A 175 26.68 -22.37 -16.78
C GLU A 175 27.33 -23.74 -16.48
N MET A 176 28.42 -23.73 -15.68
CA MET A 176 29.07 -24.96 -15.27
C MET A 176 28.30 -25.68 -14.18
N VAL A 177 28.03 -26.96 -14.39
CA VAL A 177 27.27 -27.78 -13.44
C VAL A 177 28.20 -28.37 -12.40
N THR A 178 28.24 -27.74 -11.23
CA THR A 178 29.01 -28.22 -10.07
C THR A 178 28.08 -28.95 -9.10
N ASP A 179 28.66 -29.80 -8.24
CA ASP A 179 27.89 -30.43 -7.15
C ASP A 179 27.27 -29.41 -6.22
N ASN A 180 27.95 -28.29 -5.99
CA ASN A 180 27.40 -27.18 -5.21
C ASN A 180 26.14 -26.57 -5.87
N LEU A 181 26.17 -26.36 -7.20
CA LEU A 181 25.03 -25.86 -7.94
C LEU A 181 23.83 -26.83 -7.80
N ILE A 182 24.06 -28.14 -7.87
CA ILE A 182 23.03 -29.16 -7.70
C ILE A 182 22.43 -29.10 -6.31
N VAL A 183 23.26 -29.08 -5.26
CA VAL A 183 22.82 -29.08 -3.87
C VAL A 183 22.10 -27.77 -3.51
N THR A 184 22.65 -26.62 -3.91
CA THR A 184 22.04 -25.31 -3.65
C THR A 184 20.70 -25.15 -4.36
N THR A 185 20.59 -25.56 -5.63
CA THR A 185 19.36 -25.54 -6.41
C THR A 185 18.30 -26.45 -5.77
N LYS A 186 18.68 -27.66 -5.36
CA LYS A 186 17.79 -28.61 -4.69
C LYS A 186 17.24 -28.03 -3.38
N ASN A 187 18.12 -27.47 -2.55
CA ASN A 187 17.75 -26.86 -1.28
C ASN A 187 16.88 -25.60 -1.47
N TYR A 188 17.21 -24.78 -2.46
CA TYR A 188 16.43 -23.59 -2.81
C TYR A 188 14.99 -23.96 -3.20
N PHE A 189 14.80 -24.92 -4.11
CA PHE A 189 13.46 -25.36 -4.50
C PHE A 189 12.68 -26.02 -3.34
N LYS A 190 13.37 -26.81 -2.51
CA LYS A 190 12.77 -27.40 -1.31
C LYS A 190 12.29 -26.29 -0.37
N LYS A 191 13.13 -25.28 -0.11
CA LYS A 191 12.82 -24.14 0.77
C LYS A 191 11.60 -23.35 0.28
N ILE A 192 11.54 -22.99 -1.02
CA ILE A 192 10.38 -22.29 -1.62
C ILE A 192 9.04 -23.01 -1.37
N TYR A 193 9.02 -24.35 -1.42
CA TYR A 193 7.81 -25.10 -1.18
C TYR A 193 7.53 -25.30 0.30
N GLN A 194 8.55 -25.43 1.14
CA GLN A 194 8.40 -25.47 2.59
C GLN A 194 7.80 -24.15 3.12
N GLU A 195 8.26 -23.00 2.64
CA GLU A 195 7.68 -21.67 2.93
C GLU A 195 6.23 -21.52 2.48
N LYS A 196 5.77 -22.37 1.55
CA LYS A 196 4.37 -22.46 1.14
C LYS A 196 3.54 -23.47 1.93
N GLY A 197 4.16 -24.13 2.93
CA GLY A 197 3.54 -25.13 3.80
C GLY A 197 3.59 -26.57 3.28
N PHE A 198 4.41 -26.87 2.27
CA PHE A 198 4.65 -28.22 1.76
C PHE A 198 5.90 -28.81 2.40
N LEU A 199 5.82 -29.19 3.68
CA LEU A 199 6.99 -29.62 4.46
C LEU A 199 7.63 -30.92 3.95
N LYS A 200 6.83 -31.81 3.34
CA LYS A 200 7.28 -33.09 2.80
C LYS A 200 7.77 -33.01 1.35
N THR A 201 8.03 -31.80 0.84
CA THR A 201 8.51 -31.63 -0.55
C THR A 201 9.82 -32.38 -0.78
N LYS A 202 9.82 -33.22 -1.81
CA LYS A 202 11.02 -33.90 -2.32
C LYS A 202 11.42 -33.27 -3.64
N VAL A 203 12.70 -32.95 -3.77
CA VAL A 203 13.28 -32.41 -5.00
C VAL A 203 14.42 -33.34 -5.42
N ASN A 204 14.26 -33.98 -6.59
CA ASN A 204 15.30 -34.76 -7.21
C ASN A 204 15.83 -34.03 -8.42
N LEU A 205 17.14 -33.97 -8.54
CA LEU A 205 17.85 -33.30 -9.60
C LEU A 205 18.80 -34.29 -10.25
N ASP A 206 18.58 -34.56 -11.53
CA ASP A 206 19.39 -35.48 -12.32
C ASP A 206 19.98 -34.71 -13.50
N THR A 207 21.23 -34.98 -13.83
CA THR A 207 21.89 -34.50 -15.04
C THR A 207 22.06 -35.62 -16.04
N LYS A 208 21.79 -35.39 -17.31
CA LYS A 208 21.96 -36.35 -18.39
C LYS A 208 22.84 -35.72 -19.49
N PRO A 209 23.83 -36.46 -20.03
CA PRO A 209 24.60 -35.97 -21.15
C PRO A 209 23.68 -35.61 -22.32
N ASP A 210 24.04 -34.55 -23.02
CA ASP A 210 23.37 -34.13 -24.25
C ASP A 210 24.25 -34.49 -25.45
N THR A 211 23.65 -35.11 -26.43
CA THR A 211 24.39 -35.55 -27.65
C THR A 211 24.61 -34.42 -28.65
N SER A 212 24.12 -33.21 -28.39
CA SER A 212 24.28 -32.04 -29.29
C SER A 212 25.66 -31.38 -29.23
N GLY A 213 26.51 -31.78 -28.29
CA GLY A 213 27.84 -31.23 -28.14
C GLY A 213 28.70 -31.99 -27.15
N VAL A 214 29.98 -31.57 -27.03
CA VAL A 214 30.94 -32.22 -26.14
C VAL A 214 30.87 -31.64 -24.75
N ASN A 215 30.81 -32.49 -23.73
CA ASN A 215 30.73 -32.14 -22.30
C ASN A 215 29.56 -31.21 -21.95
N ILE A 216 28.40 -31.47 -22.52
CA ILE A 216 27.14 -30.72 -22.29
C ILE A 216 26.14 -31.63 -21.60
N VAL A 217 25.38 -31.08 -20.66
CA VAL A 217 24.36 -31.82 -19.91
C VAL A 217 23.02 -31.09 -19.88
N ASN A 218 21.95 -31.86 -19.87
CA ASN A 218 20.59 -31.42 -19.61
C ASN A 218 20.23 -31.73 -18.16
N MET A 219 19.72 -30.75 -17.44
CA MET A 219 19.29 -30.86 -16.05
C MET A 219 17.79 -31.13 -15.98
N LEU A 220 17.41 -32.21 -15.31
CA LEU A 220 16.03 -32.58 -15.04
C LEU A 220 15.75 -32.45 -13.55
N VAL A 221 14.90 -31.48 -13.20
CA VAL A 221 14.45 -31.25 -11.83
C VAL A 221 13.04 -31.81 -11.67
N ARG A 222 12.86 -32.76 -10.77
CA ARG A 222 11.56 -33.32 -10.42
C ARG A 222 11.16 -32.84 -9.04
N ILE A 223 10.06 -32.09 -8.96
CA ILE A 223 9.53 -31.54 -7.72
C ILE A 223 8.25 -32.29 -7.36
N ASP A 224 8.33 -33.12 -6.34
CA ASP A 224 7.16 -33.68 -5.66
C ASP A 224 6.84 -32.82 -4.46
N LYS A 225 5.77 -32.03 -4.57
CA LYS A 225 5.36 -31.08 -3.52
C LYS A 225 4.81 -31.77 -2.29
N GLY A 226 4.23 -32.97 -2.48
CA GLY A 226 3.40 -33.57 -1.46
C GLY A 226 2.16 -32.72 -1.13
N GLU A 227 1.54 -32.99 -0.01
CA GLU A 227 0.39 -32.24 0.51
C GLU A 227 0.83 -31.13 1.47
N LYS A 228 -0.04 -30.11 1.61
CA LYS A 228 0.17 -29.07 2.61
C LYS A 228 -0.07 -29.62 4.01
N VAL A 229 0.89 -29.46 4.87
CA VAL A 229 0.79 -29.84 6.28
C VAL A 229 0.00 -28.78 7.04
N LYS A 230 -1.04 -29.21 7.77
CA LYS A 230 -1.92 -28.35 8.55
C LYS A 230 -1.70 -28.58 10.04
N ILE A 231 -1.88 -27.52 10.83
CA ILE A 231 -1.79 -27.59 12.28
C ILE A 231 -3.13 -28.03 12.83
N LYS A 232 -3.14 -29.15 13.56
CA LYS A 232 -4.32 -29.70 14.23
C LYS A 232 -4.50 -29.04 15.59
N ASP A 233 -3.46 -29.02 16.41
CA ASP A 233 -3.48 -28.36 17.72
C ASP A 233 -2.13 -27.76 18.08
N ILE A 234 -2.16 -26.83 19.07
CA ILE A 234 -0.99 -26.17 19.64
C ILE A 234 -1.12 -26.30 21.15
N ASN A 235 -0.18 -26.96 21.80
CA ASN A 235 -0.15 -27.20 23.23
C ASN A 235 0.97 -26.37 23.88
N PHE A 236 0.73 -25.89 25.07
CA PHE A 236 1.70 -25.19 25.90
C PHE A 236 1.92 -25.98 27.20
N ASP A 237 3.16 -25.98 27.64
CA ASP A 237 3.60 -26.57 28.91
C ASP A 237 4.38 -25.50 29.70
N GLY A 238 4.15 -25.41 31.00
CA GLY A 238 4.80 -24.42 31.89
C GLY A 238 4.10 -23.04 31.88
N ASN A 239 2.91 -22.91 31.29
CA ASN A 239 2.16 -21.66 31.25
C ASN A 239 1.12 -21.55 32.38
N GLU A 240 1.52 -21.08 33.54
CA GLU A 240 0.64 -20.90 34.73
C GLU A 240 -0.05 -19.53 34.71
N ALA A 241 0.67 -18.46 34.31
CA ALA A 241 0.14 -17.09 34.30
C ALA A 241 -0.89 -16.84 33.19
N PHE A 242 -0.81 -17.60 32.07
CA PHE A 242 -1.70 -17.37 30.93
C PHE A 242 -2.36 -18.65 30.43
N SER A 243 -3.66 -18.54 30.10
CA SER A 243 -4.38 -19.64 29.49
C SER A 243 -3.89 -19.96 28.07
N ASN A 244 -3.95 -21.22 27.69
CA ASN A 244 -3.63 -21.69 26.32
C ASN A 244 -4.37 -20.88 25.24
N LYS A 245 -5.61 -20.44 25.51
CA LYS A 245 -6.39 -19.61 24.59
C LYS A 245 -5.73 -18.23 24.33
N LYS A 246 -5.17 -17.59 25.39
CA LYS A 246 -4.44 -16.33 25.28
C LYS A 246 -3.15 -16.52 24.49
N LEU A 247 -2.38 -17.56 24.77
CA LEU A 247 -1.13 -17.88 24.08
C LEU A 247 -1.36 -18.28 22.61
N LYS A 248 -2.37 -19.11 22.30
CA LYS A 248 -2.78 -19.41 20.91
C LYS A 248 -3.17 -18.14 20.13
N LYS A 249 -3.67 -17.12 20.81
CA LYS A 249 -3.98 -15.81 20.17
C LYS A 249 -2.73 -14.99 19.88
N ALA A 250 -1.69 -15.10 20.70
CA ALA A 250 -0.40 -14.46 20.51
C ALA A 250 0.33 -14.93 19.25
N LEU A 251 0.22 -16.20 18.91
CA LEU A 251 0.73 -16.73 17.64
C LEU A 251 -0.10 -16.17 16.49
N LYS A 252 0.37 -15.12 15.81
CA LYS A 252 -0.39 -14.37 14.78
C LYS A 252 -0.50 -15.13 13.46
N ASN A 253 0.58 -15.79 13.05
CA ASN A 253 0.74 -16.45 11.76
C ASN A 253 0.40 -17.95 11.84
N THR A 254 0.69 -18.58 12.98
CA THR A 254 0.52 -20.00 13.26
C THR A 254 -0.85 -20.25 13.88
N LYS A 255 -1.77 -20.85 13.11
CA LYS A 255 -3.17 -21.07 13.54
C LYS A 255 -3.61 -22.50 13.30
N THR A 256 -4.46 -23.02 14.20
CA THR A 256 -5.12 -24.32 14.07
C THR A 256 -6.23 -24.29 13.02
N LYS A 257 -6.51 -25.45 12.42
CA LYS A 257 -7.67 -25.66 11.55
C LYS A 257 -8.96 -25.52 12.37
N MET A 258 -9.88 -24.63 11.97
CA MET A 258 -11.17 -24.40 12.62
C MET A 258 -12.28 -24.30 11.59
N LEU A 259 -13.40 -24.99 11.84
CA LEU A 259 -14.61 -24.87 11.01
C LEU A 259 -15.10 -23.40 11.07
N GLY A 260 -15.40 -22.82 9.89
CA GLY A 260 -15.87 -21.43 9.78
C GLY A 260 -14.78 -20.37 9.51
N ARG A 261 -13.49 -20.74 9.46
CA ARG A 261 -12.38 -19.81 9.11
C ARG A 261 -11.76 -20.16 7.75
N PHE A 262 -12.54 -20.08 6.68
CA PHE A 262 -12.09 -20.43 5.33
C PHE A 262 -10.95 -19.56 4.79
N TRP A 263 -10.80 -18.33 5.29
CA TRP A 263 -9.81 -17.35 4.87
C TRP A 263 -8.49 -17.37 5.65
N LYS A 264 -8.42 -18.04 6.82
CA LYS A 264 -7.17 -18.15 7.59
C LYS A 264 -6.44 -19.45 7.26
N LYS A 265 -5.19 -19.30 6.82
CA LYS A 265 -4.32 -20.42 6.44
C LYS A 265 -3.86 -21.16 7.69
N SER A 266 -4.28 -22.42 7.90
CA SER A 266 -3.82 -23.29 8.99
C SER A 266 -2.59 -24.13 8.63
N LYS A 267 -1.74 -23.67 7.72
CA LYS A 267 -0.52 -24.35 7.28
C LYS A 267 0.64 -24.00 8.23
N PHE A 268 1.53 -24.95 8.46
CA PHE A 268 2.77 -24.68 9.16
C PHE A 268 3.83 -24.11 8.21
N ILE A 269 4.44 -23.01 8.59
CA ILE A 269 5.61 -22.38 7.95
C ILE A 269 6.58 -22.07 9.06
N GLU A 270 7.80 -22.61 8.96
CA GLU A 270 8.81 -22.53 10.01
C GLU A 270 9.22 -21.08 10.34
N ALA A 271 9.41 -20.24 9.32
CA ALA A 271 9.73 -18.83 9.51
C ALA A 271 8.60 -18.06 10.24
N ASP A 272 7.34 -18.29 9.83
CA ASP A 272 6.17 -17.71 10.49
C ASP A 272 6.04 -18.17 11.96
N PHE A 273 6.43 -19.42 12.22
CA PHE A 273 6.40 -19.99 13.57
C PHE A 273 7.52 -19.42 14.46
N THR A 274 8.72 -19.23 13.92
CA THR A 274 9.83 -18.59 14.65
C THR A 274 9.45 -17.17 15.07
N GLU A 275 8.87 -16.38 14.14
CA GLU A 275 8.33 -15.05 14.46
C GLU A 275 7.24 -15.11 15.55
N ASP A 276 6.37 -16.13 15.49
CA ASP A 276 5.31 -16.30 16.46
C ASP A 276 5.84 -16.71 17.87
N LEU A 277 6.98 -17.42 17.97
CA LEU A 277 7.65 -17.66 19.26
C LEU A 277 8.17 -16.36 19.86
N GLU A 278 8.71 -15.43 19.07
CA GLU A 278 9.10 -14.10 19.53
C GLU A 278 7.87 -13.28 19.97
N ASN A 279 6.77 -13.35 19.22
CA ASN A 279 5.50 -12.73 19.59
C ASN A 279 4.96 -13.31 20.93
N LEU A 280 5.15 -14.60 21.18
CA LEU A 280 4.77 -15.25 22.42
C LEU A 280 5.52 -14.66 23.62
N ILE A 281 6.84 -14.56 23.53
CA ILE A 281 7.69 -13.93 24.57
C ILE A 281 7.31 -12.47 24.76
N THR A 282 7.02 -11.75 23.68
CA THR A 282 6.55 -10.36 23.75
C THR A 282 5.29 -10.23 24.61
N VAL A 283 4.32 -11.14 24.47
CA VAL A 283 3.09 -11.13 25.30
C VAL A 283 3.39 -11.36 26.78
N TYR A 284 4.37 -12.19 27.11
CA TYR A 284 4.82 -12.37 28.48
C TYR A 284 5.49 -11.11 29.03
N SER A 285 6.41 -10.53 28.26
CA SER A 285 7.09 -9.28 28.60
C SER A 285 6.12 -8.10 28.77
N GLU A 286 5.08 -8.00 27.93
CA GLU A 286 4.03 -6.97 28.05
C GLU A 286 3.24 -7.03 29.37
N GLN A 287 3.31 -8.15 30.09
CA GLN A 287 2.59 -8.39 31.35
C GLN A 287 3.51 -8.54 32.57
N GLY A 288 4.77 -8.14 32.42
CA GLY A 288 5.75 -8.10 33.50
C GLY A 288 6.68 -9.31 33.60
N HIS A 289 6.48 -10.32 32.80
CA HIS A 289 7.35 -11.51 32.81
C HIS A 289 8.59 -11.29 31.93
N ARG A 290 9.52 -10.49 32.43
CA ARG A 290 10.74 -10.08 31.70
C ARG A 290 11.63 -11.27 31.32
N ASP A 291 11.74 -12.25 32.20
CA ASP A 291 12.64 -13.40 32.05
C ASP A 291 11.98 -14.59 31.33
N ALA A 292 10.76 -14.39 30.80
CA ALA A 292 10.05 -15.43 30.09
C ALA A 292 10.81 -15.88 28.83
N ARG A 293 10.90 -17.19 28.64
CA ARG A 293 11.58 -17.79 27.49
C ARG A 293 10.91 -19.07 27.04
N VAL A 294 11.05 -19.37 25.76
CA VAL A 294 10.71 -20.69 25.23
C VAL A 294 11.89 -21.61 25.47
N LEU A 295 11.68 -22.67 26.25
CA LEU A 295 12.72 -23.66 26.58
C LEU A 295 12.94 -24.63 25.41
N ASP A 296 11.84 -25.10 24.83
CA ASP A 296 11.86 -26.08 23.73
C ASP A 296 10.54 -26.04 22.95
N HIS A 297 10.57 -26.55 21.75
CA HIS A 297 9.38 -26.80 20.96
C HIS A 297 9.53 -28.09 20.13
N SER A 298 8.46 -28.84 20.01
CA SER A 298 8.44 -30.08 19.25
C SER A 298 7.25 -30.18 18.31
N LEU A 299 7.45 -30.88 17.21
CA LEU A 299 6.45 -31.15 16.19
C LEU A 299 6.05 -32.62 16.23
N THR A 300 4.81 -32.92 16.58
CA THR A 300 4.28 -34.29 16.60
C THR A 300 3.41 -34.49 15.36
N TRP A 301 3.81 -35.44 14.53
CA TRP A 301 3.08 -35.80 13.30
C TRP A 301 1.90 -36.73 13.60
N ASN A 302 0.76 -36.44 12.99
CA ASN A 302 -0.41 -37.29 13.00
C ASN A 302 -0.55 -38.03 11.67
N ASP A 303 -1.27 -39.18 11.69
CA ASP A 303 -1.49 -40.03 10.50
C ASP A 303 -2.29 -39.33 9.39
N ASP A 304 -3.11 -38.31 9.74
CA ASP A 304 -3.95 -37.54 8.81
C ASP A 304 -3.21 -36.39 8.11
N ASN A 305 -1.87 -36.48 8.02
CA ASN A 305 -1.01 -35.42 7.45
C ASN A 305 -1.15 -34.05 8.12
N THR A 306 -1.53 -34.07 9.39
CA THR A 306 -1.51 -32.87 10.26
C THR A 306 -0.38 -32.96 11.29
N LEU A 307 -0.10 -31.84 11.96
CA LEU A 307 0.87 -31.83 13.06
C LEU A 307 0.28 -31.12 14.29
N ASN A 308 0.76 -31.52 15.46
CA ASN A 308 0.60 -30.82 16.72
C ASN A 308 1.90 -30.11 17.06
N LEU A 309 1.78 -28.86 17.56
CA LEU A 309 2.88 -28.07 18.07
C LEU A 309 2.86 -28.15 19.59
N ASN A 310 3.96 -28.56 20.21
CA ASN A 310 4.11 -28.52 21.66
C ASN A 310 5.19 -27.51 21.99
N ILE A 311 4.86 -26.50 22.78
CA ILE A 311 5.75 -25.39 23.14
C ILE A 311 5.93 -25.39 24.63
N LYS A 312 7.16 -25.54 25.11
CA LYS A 312 7.50 -25.47 26.51
C LYS A 312 8.02 -24.08 26.86
N VAL A 313 7.35 -23.43 27.80
CA VAL A 313 7.67 -22.07 28.24
C VAL A 313 8.12 -22.05 29.70
N GLU A 314 8.99 -21.12 30.03
CA GLU A 314 9.34 -20.74 31.39
C GLU A 314 8.96 -19.28 31.54
N GLU A 315 8.03 -18.99 32.47
CA GLU A 315 7.43 -17.65 32.58
C GLU A 315 8.26 -16.65 33.34
N GLY A 316 9.12 -17.14 34.23
CA GLY A 316 9.87 -16.30 35.18
C GLY A 316 8.97 -15.54 36.16
N LYS A 317 9.57 -14.64 36.92
CA LYS A 317 8.83 -13.78 37.87
C LYS A 317 8.13 -12.63 37.14
N LYS A 318 7.10 -12.08 37.78
CA LYS A 318 6.46 -10.85 37.37
C LYS A 318 7.12 -9.66 38.01
N TYR A 319 7.53 -8.67 37.21
CA TYR A 319 8.20 -7.44 37.65
C TYR A 319 7.32 -6.20 37.48
N ILE A 320 7.63 -5.17 38.25
CA ILE A 320 7.12 -3.80 38.14
C ILE A 320 8.28 -2.83 37.90
N PHE A 321 7.96 -1.64 37.35
CA PHE A 321 8.96 -0.57 37.27
C PHE A 321 9.29 -0.02 38.68
N GLY A 322 10.57 0.07 38.96
CA GLY A 322 11.13 0.75 40.14
C GLY A 322 11.32 2.24 39.90
N ASP A 323 12.44 2.78 40.39
CA ASP A 323 12.80 4.17 40.15
C ASP A 323 13.24 4.37 38.70
N ILE A 324 12.74 5.45 38.08
CA ILE A 324 13.08 5.84 36.70
C ILE A 324 13.84 7.15 36.79
N THR A 325 15.07 7.15 36.26
CA THR A 325 15.96 8.31 36.31
C THR A 325 16.44 8.66 34.88
N PHE A 326 16.73 9.93 34.66
CA PHE A 326 17.28 10.42 33.39
C PHE A 326 18.70 10.93 33.65
N LEU A 327 19.62 10.61 32.73
CA LEU A 327 21.02 11.02 32.84
C LEU A 327 21.51 11.57 31.52
N GLY A 328 22.08 12.78 31.53
CA GLY A 328 22.67 13.42 30.35
C GLY A 328 21.70 14.25 29.50
N ASN A 329 20.53 14.59 30.03
CA ASN A 329 19.46 15.35 29.39
C ASN A 329 19.55 16.86 29.64
N SER A 330 20.57 17.53 29.12
CA SER A 330 20.75 18.96 29.33
C SER A 330 19.71 19.83 28.59
N LYS A 331 19.16 19.33 27.49
CA LYS A 331 18.19 20.00 26.63
C LYS A 331 16.77 20.00 27.16
N TYR A 332 16.35 18.88 27.74
CA TYR A 332 15.00 18.70 28.27
C TYR A 332 15.04 18.36 29.75
N THR A 333 14.08 18.86 30.53
CA THR A 333 13.96 18.53 31.95
C THR A 333 13.42 17.10 32.13
N ASP A 334 13.72 16.51 33.32
CA ASP A 334 13.22 15.19 33.70
C ASP A 334 11.68 15.14 33.60
N ASP A 335 10.98 16.19 34.04
CA ASP A 335 9.52 16.29 33.96
C ASP A 335 9.00 16.24 32.51
N GLN A 336 9.73 16.88 31.55
CA GLN A 336 9.34 16.83 30.15
C GLN A 336 9.53 15.44 29.57
N LEU A 337 10.64 14.78 29.89
CA LEU A 337 10.94 13.42 29.44
C LEU A 337 10.01 12.40 30.09
N GLN A 338 9.67 12.57 31.36
CA GLN A 338 8.74 11.70 32.06
C GLN A 338 7.33 11.74 31.44
N ARG A 339 6.87 12.94 31.07
CA ARG A 339 5.58 13.08 30.33
C ARG A 339 5.59 12.36 28.97
N LEU A 340 6.73 12.30 28.28
CA LEU A 340 6.88 11.57 27.02
C LEU A 340 6.93 10.06 27.26
N LEU A 341 7.64 9.65 28.31
CA LEU A 341 7.82 8.24 28.68
C LEU A 341 6.48 7.59 29.04
N ARG A 342 5.63 8.29 29.80
CA ARG A 342 4.30 7.79 30.23
C ARG A 342 4.37 6.43 30.92
N ILE A 343 5.40 6.21 31.71
CA ILE A 343 5.61 5.02 32.55
C ILE A 343 5.92 5.54 33.94
N GLU A 344 5.22 5.04 34.96
CA GLU A 344 5.38 5.46 36.35
C GLU A 344 5.95 4.32 37.21
N LYS A 345 6.56 4.69 38.33
CA LYS A 345 6.99 3.74 39.37
C LYS A 345 5.79 2.94 39.87
N GLY A 346 5.93 1.60 39.90
CA GLY A 346 4.84 0.68 40.28
C GLY A 346 4.03 0.13 39.12
N ASP A 347 4.15 0.69 37.91
CA ASP A 347 3.55 0.11 36.75
C ASP A 347 4.09 -1.28 36.44
N THR A 348 3.27 -2.15 35.87
CA THR A 348 3.74 -3.47 35.42
C THR A 348 4.90 -3.30 34.43
N TYR A 349 6.03 -3.95 34.70
CA TYR A 349 7.19 -3.87 33.80
C TYR A 349 6.84 -4.33 32.40
N ASN A 350 7.17 -3.51 31.41
CA ASN A 350 6.92 -3.79 30.00
C ASN A 350 8.08 -3.28 29.15
N GLY A 351 9.05 -4.16 28.89
CA GLY A 351 10.27 -3.82 28.16
C GLY A 351 10.00 -3.36 26.73
N LYS A 352 8.90 -3.81 26.10
CA LYS A 352 8.51 -3.37 24.77
C LYS A 352 8.00 -1.93 24.79
N VAL A 353 7.09 -1.59 25.70
CA VAL A 353 6.57 -0.23 25.84
C VAL A 353 7.72 0.72 26.22
N LEU A 354 8.60 0.31 27.12
CA LEU A 354 9.81 1.07 27.47
C LEU A 354 10.63 1.40 26.22
N LYS A 355 10.96 0.38 25.41
CA LYS A 355 11.70 0.58 24.16
C LYS A 355 10.95 1.47 23.17
N GLU A 356 9.65 1.25 22.98
CA GLU A 356 8.80 2.07 22.07
C GLU A 356 8.74 3.54 22.52
N ARG A 357 8.72 3.82 23.85
CA ARG A 357 8.69 5.18 24.37
C ARG A 357 10.05 5.87 24.36
N VAL A 358 11.12 5.12 24.46
CA VAL A 358 12.50 5.67 24.51
C VAL A 358 13.10 5.79 23.12
N VAL A 359 13.01 4.75 22.30
CA VAL A 359 13.71 4.64 20.99
C VAL A 359 12.74 4.75 19.81
N GLY A 360 11.44 4.50 20.06
CA GLY A 360 10.40 4.49 19.04
C GLY A 360 10.02 3.10 18.54
N ASP A 361 8.87 3.02 17.88
CA ASP A 361 8.32 1.81 17.29
C ASP A 361 8.70 1.63 15.81
N GLY A 362 9.55 2.53 15.28
CA GLY A 362 9.92 2.58 13.87
C GLY A 362 8.87 3.24 12.96
N SER A 363 7.72 3.67 13.52
CA SER A 363 6.72 4.37 12.73
C SER A 363 7.13 5.82 12.46
N PRO A 364 6.70 6.38 11.31
CA PRO A 364 6.93 7.80 11.02
C PRO A 364 6.33 8.76 12.04
N ASP A 365 5.22 8.37 12.68
CA ASP A 365 4.48 9.20 13.63
C ASP A 365 4.78 8.81 15.10
N SER A 366 5.94 8.20 15.36
CA SER A 366 6.36 7.80 16.71
C SER A 366 6.58 9.01 17.61
N GLU A 367 5.96 8.98 18.81
CA GLU A 367 6.11 9.99 19.85
C GLU A 367 7.01 9.44 20.98
N ASP A 368 8.31 9.37 20.74
CA ASP A 368 9.30 8.83 21.64
C ASP A 368 10.41 9.84 21.95
N ILE A 369 11.19 9.58 22.98
CA ILE A 369 12.25 10.48 23.45
C ILE A 369 13.29 10.70 22.34
N SER A 370 13.75 9.66 21.67
CA SER A 370 14.75 9.75 20.60
C SER A 370 14.25 10.61 19.43
N THR A 371 12.98 10.42 19.02
CA THR A 371 12.36 11.20 17.94
C THR A 371 12.26 12.69 18.31
N VAL A 372 11.99 13.04 19.56
CA VAL A 372 11.97 14.44 20.01
C VAL A 372 13.34 15.09 19.88
N TYR A 373 14.42 14.41 20.24
CA TYR A 373 15.77 14.90 19.99
C TYR A 373 16.09 15.04 18.51
N GLN A 374 15.75 14.04 17.70
CA GLN A 374 15.97 14.06 16.23
C GLN A 374 15.20 15.19 15.53
N ASN A 375 14.00 15.53 16.01
CA ASN A 375 13.21 16.63 15.44
C ASN A 375 13.77 18.01 15.77
N ASN A 376 14.65 18.10 16.77
CA ASN A 376 15.29 19.33 17.20
C ASN A 376 16.79 19.43 16.85
N GLY A 377 17.22 18.64 15.87
CA GLY A 377 18.58 18.72 15.32
C GLY A 377 19.57 17.70 15.85
N TYR A 378 19.24 16.94 16.86
CA TYR A 378 20.17 16.04 17.53
C TYR A 378 20.24 14.66 16.83
N LEU A 379 20.72 14.63 15.58
CA LEU A 379 20.83 13.40 14.77
C LEU A 379 21.72 12.35 15.42
N PHE A 380 22.82 12.77 16.05
CA PHE A 380 23.79 11.87 16.68
C PHE A 380 23.44 11.52 18.12
N SER A 381 22.31 12.00 18.64
CA SER A 381 21.85 11.62 19.97
C SER A 381 21.60 10.13 20.09
N ARG A 382 21.92 9.57 21.23
CA ARG A 382 21.62 8.19 21.57
C ARG A 382 20.87 8.16 22.89
N VAL A 383 19.74 7.49 22.91
CA VAL A 383 18.90 7.34 24.09
C VAL A 383 18.78 5.85 24.39
N LEU A 384 19.26 5.43 25.53
CA LEU A 384 19.36 4.02 25.91
C LEU A 384 18.68 3.78 27.26
N PRO A 385 17.62 2.97 27.32
CA PRO A 385 17.09 2.50 28.59
C PRO A 385 18.00 1.41 29.15
N VAL A 386 18.44 1.58 30.38
CA VAL A 386 19.34 0.65 31.09
C VAL A 386 18.68 0.22 32.39
N GLU A 387 18.52 -1.08 32.58
CA GLU A 387 18.11 -1.67 33.84
C GLU A 387 19.31 -1.62 34.82
N THR A 388 19.21 -0.83 35.85
CA THR A 388 20.34 -0.60 36.77
C THR A 388 20.34 -1.53 37.98
N ARG A 389 19.15 -1.86 38.47
CA ARG A 389 19.02 -2.70 39.67
C ARG A 389 17.71 -3.48 39.64
N ILE A 390 17.78 -4.71 40.09
CA ILE A 390 16.60 -5.55 40.35
C ILE A 390 16.52 -5.74 41.87
N ASN A 391 15.46 -5.23 42.47
CA ASN A 391 15.21 -5.34 43.89
C ASN A 391 13.89 -6.08 44.13
N ASN A 392 13.96 -7.35 44.50
CA ASN A 392 12.84 -8.29 44.57
C ASN A 392 12.08 -8.40 43.25
N ASP A 393 10.92 -7.73 43.13
CA ASP A 393 10.06 -7.74 41.92
C ASP A 393 10.02 -6.37 41.21
N SER A 394 10.94 -5.44 41.59
CA SER A 394 11.04 -4.08 41.04
C SER A 394 12.32 -3.91 40.24
N ILE A 395 12.23 -3.33 39.06
CA ILE A 395 13.36 -3.04 38.16
C ILE A 395 13.53 -1.53 38.05
N ASP A 396 14.67 -1.02 38.57
CA ASP A 396 15.05 0.38 38.43
C ASP A 396 15.64 0.61 37.02
N VAL A 397 15.20 1.68 36.35
CA VAL A 397 15.57 1.99 34.99
C VAL A 397 16.22 3.37 34.92
N GLU A 398 17.38 3.45 34.29
CA GLU A 398 18.07 4.71 33.98
C GLU A 398 18.04 4.96 32.46
N ILE A 399 17.45 6.06 32.07
CA ILE A 399 17.44 6.49 30.66
C ILE A 399 18.69 7.33 30.42
N ARG A 400 19.68 6.71 29.79
CA ARG A 400 20.96 7.37 29.45
C ARG A 400 20.87 8.08 28.12
N ILE A 401 21.12 9.38 28.14
CA ILE A 401 20.99 10.25 26.98
C ILE A 401 22.34 10.84 26.63
N PHE A 402 22.79 10.60 25.44
CA PHE A 402 23.99 11.20 24.86
C PHE A 402 23.52 12.20 23.80
N GLU A 403 23.41 13.47 24.14
CA GLU A 403 22.74 14.46 23.26
C GLU A 403 23.57 14.81 22.03
N ASP A 404 24.91 14.90 22.16
CA ASP A 404 25.83 15.41 21.15
C ASP A 404 25.46 16.89 20.75
N GLN A 405 25.94 17.37 19.60
CA GLN A 405 25.69 18.73 19.13
C GLN A 405 24.56 18.75 18.08
N PRO A 406 23.81 19.87 17.95
CA PRO A 406 22.82 20.02 16.91
C PRO A 406 23.44 19.94 15.50
N THR A 407 22.91 19.08 14.67
CA THR A 407 23.36 18.79 13.32
C THR A 407 22.65 19.68 12.30
N LYS A 408 23.41 20.30 11.41
CA LYS A 408 22.86 21.08 10.28
C LYS A 408 22.87 20.27 8.99
N ILE A 409 21.89 20.49 8.16
CA ILE A 409 21.83 19.93 6.81
C ILE A 409 22.82 20.70 5.94
N LYS A 410 23.81 19.97 5.35
CA LYS A 410 24.82 20.55 4.48
C LYS A 410 24.35 20.57 3.03
N LYS A 411 23.81 19.45 2.54
CA LYS A 411 23.40 19.27 1.16
C LYS A 411 22.12 18.45 1.07
N VAL A 412 21.30 18.75 0.05
CA VAL A 412 20.12 17.95 -0.30
C VAL A 412 20.14 17.71 -1.81
N ASN A 413 20.08 16.46 -2.23
CA ASN A 413 19.99 16.07 -3.63
C ASN A 413 18.72 15.28 -3.89
N VAL A 414 18.31 15.24 -5.16
CA VAL A 414 17.20 14.41 -5.65
C VAL A 414 17.66 13.63 -6.85
N TYR A 415 17.37 12.32 -6.87
CA TYR A 415 17.71 11.40 -7.96
C TYR A 415 16.45 10.74 -8.50
N GLY A 416 16.40 10.49 -9.83
CA GLY A 416 15.30 9.81 -10.49
C GLY A 416 14.19 10.72 -11.03
N ASN A 417 14.42 12.02 -11.12
CA ASN A 417 13.45 13.04 -11.59
C ASN A 417 13.63 13.45 -13.07
N GLU A 418 13.97 12.52 -13.94
CA GLU A 418 14.32 12.80 -15.35
C GLU A 418 13.26 13.55 -16.17
N GLU A 419 11.96 13.41 -15.82
CA GLU A 419 10.81 13.99 -16.55
C GLU A 419 10.20 15.20 -15.84
N THR A 420 10.73 15.59 -14.68
CA THR A 420 10.23 16.70 -13.86
C THR A 420 11.34 17.68 -13.59
N ASN A 421 11.08 18.96 -13.77
CA ASN A 421 12.07 19.99 -13.51
C ASN A 421 12.41 20.04 -12.00
N ASP A 422 13.68 20.21 -11.68
CA ASP A 422 14.19 20.21 -10.30
C ASP A 422 13.42 21.15 -9.37
N HIS A 423 13.10 22.35 -9.84
CA HIS A 423 12.38 23.33 -9.03
C HIS A 423 11.03 22.84 -8.54
N VAL A 424 10.38 21.91 -9.26
CA VAL A 424 9.08 21.31 -8.87
C VAL A 424 9.23 20.44 -7.64
N ILE A 425 10.36 19.74 -7.50
CA ILE A 425 10.62 18.84 -6.38
C ILE A 425 11.22 19.64 -5.21
N TYR A 426 12.26 20.44 -5.49
CA TYR A 426 12.96 21.20 -4.44
C TYR A 426 12.06 22.19 -3.69
N ARG A 427 10.98 22.69 -4.32
CA ARG A 427 10.01 23.56 -3.63
C ARG A 427 9.16 22.83 -2.59
N GLU A 428 8.99 21.49 -2.72
CA GLU A 428 8.26 20.66 -1.75
C GLU A 428 9.15 20.11 -0.64
N ILE A 429 10.48 20.21 -0.78
CA ILE A 429 11.45 19.75 0.22
C ILE A 429 11.48 20.70 1.41
N ARG A 430 11.25 20.16 2.62
CA ARG A 430 11.30 20.90 3.88
C ARG A 430 12.71 20.96 4.47
N THR A 431 13.49 19.90 4.24
CA THR A 431 14.89 19.79 4.67
C THR A 431 15.80 20.65 3.78
N LYS A 432 16.06 21.88 4.17
CA LYS A 432 16.87 22.82 3.37
C LYS A 432 18.29 22.92 3.91
N PRO A 433 19.31 23.09 3.03
CA PRO A 433 20.68 23.36 3.47
C PRO A 433 20.75 24.51 4.46
N GLY A 434 21.55 24.37 5.52
CA GLY A 434 21.70 25.33 6.61
C GLY A 434 20.66 25.22 7.74
N TYR A 435 19.54 24.48 7.55
CA TYR A 435 18.55 24.23 8.59
C TYR A 435 19.03 23.10 9.49
N LEU A 436 18.48 23.04 10.71
CA LEU A 436 18.68 21.91 11.60
C LEU A 436 18.05 20.64 11.02
N TYR A 437 18.68 19.51 11.28
CA TYR A 437 18.09 18.21 10.98
C TYR A 437 16.76 18.04 11.69
N SER A 438 15.76 17.48 11.02
CA SER A 438 14.47 17.13 11.58
C SER A 438 13.91 15.89 10.90
N LYS A 439 13.71 14.84 11.67
CA LYS A 439 13.06 13.60 11.18
C LYS A 439 11.64 13.87 10.69
N ALA A 440 10.91 14.73 11.39
CA ALA A 440 9.57 15.14 11.01
C ALA A 440 9.54 15.83 9.63
N ASP A 441 10.54 16.69 9.35
CA ASP A 441 10.63 17.37 8.06
C ASP A 441 11.00 16.44 6.91
N ILE A 442 11.80 15.39 7.17
CA ILE A 442 12.07 14.33 6.18
C ILE A 442 10.79 13.58 5.84
N ILE A 443 10.06 13.13 6.85
CA ILE A 443 8.79 12.39 6.67
C ILE A 443 7.78 13.26 5.93
N ARG A 444 7.72 14.53 6.28
CA ARG A 444 6.85 15.50 5.62
C ARG A 444 7.25 15.72 4.17
N THR A 445 8.55 15.83 3.87
CA THR A 445 9.08 15.93 2.50
C THR A 445 8.66 14.73 1.66
N ILE A 446 8.83 13.52 2.18
CA ILE A 446 8.40 12.29 1.50
C ILE A 446 6.90 12.34 1.17
N ARG A 447 6.08 12.78 2.13
CA ARG A 447 4.62 12.92 1.96
C ARG A 447 4.29 13.96 0.89
N GLU A 448 4.90 15.14 0.94
CA GLU A 448 4.64 16.23 -0.01
C GLU A 448 5.06 15.87 -1.44
N ILE A 449 6.21 15.22 -1.62
CA ILE A 449 6.64 14.70 -2.92
C ILE A 449 5.69 13.59 -3.41
N GLY A 450 5.26 12.67 -2.53
CA GLY A 450 4.31 11.61 -2.88
C GLY A 450 2.93 12.13 -3.29
N GLN A 451 2.48 13.25 -2.70
CA GLN A 451 1.22 13.90 -3.02
C GLN A 451 1.20 14.61 -4.39
N LEU A 452 2.37 14.85 -5.02
CA LEU A 452 2.44 15.40 -6.37
C LEU A 452 1.78 14.50 -7.43
N GLY A 453 1.61 13.19 -7.14
CA GLY A 453 0.84 12.25 -7.95
C GLY A 453 1.57 11.70 -9.18
N PHE A 454 2.77 12.15 -9.46
CA PHE A 454 3.62 11.65 -10.57
C PHE A 454 4.91 10.96 -10.08
N PHE A 455 5.07 10.79 -8.77
CA PHE A 455 6.06 9.93 -8.15
C PHE A 455 5.36 8.79 -7.39
N ASP A 456 6.02 7.64 -7.33
CA ASP A 456 5.57 6.52 -6.53
C ASP A 456 5.92 6.78 -5.06
N ALA A 457 4.90 7.04 -4.24
CA ALA A 457 5.08 7.36 -2.84
C ALA A 457 5.79 6.26 -2.02
N GLU A 458 5.69 4.99 -2.44
CA GLU A 458 6.35 3.86 -1.77
C GLU A 458 7.83 3.73 -2.15
N ALA A 459 8.20 4.28 -3.30
CA ALA A 459 9.57 4.25 -3.80
C ALA A 459 10.40 5.49 -3.40
N ILE A 460 9.80 6.46 -2.68
CA ILE A 460 10.54 7.63 -2.20
C ILE A 460 11.34 7.22 -0.96
N THR A 461 12.67 7.13 -1.12
CA THR A 461 13.58 6.75 -0.04
C THR A 461 14.57 7.87 0.23
N PRO A 462 14.69 8.31 1.50
CA PRO A 462 15.74 9.20 1.92
C PRO A 462 17.00 8.39 2.27
N ASP A 463 18.13 8.75 1.72
CA ASP A 463 19.43 8.32 2.21
C ASP A 463 20.05 9.45 3.04
N ILE A 464 20.34 9.13 4.30
CA ILE A 464 20.84 10.09 5.28
C ILE A 464 22.30 9.77 5.54
N SER A 465 23.19 10.60 5.03
CA SER A 465 24.64 10.43 5.12
C SER A 465 25.25 11.39 6.16
N PRO A 466 25.42 10.95 7.42
CA PRO A 466 25.94 11.79 8.48
C PRO A 466 27.46 11.96 8.37
N ASN A 467 27.94 13.21 8.50
CA ASN A 467 29.35 13.53 8.66
C ASN A 467 29.68 13.76 10.14
N TYR A 468 30.37 12.78 10.71
CA TYR A 468 30.71 12.83 12.15
C TYR A 468 31.77 13.87 12.50
N GLN A 469 32.60 14.29 11.55
CA GLN A 469 33.67 15.27 11.77
C GLN A 469 33.09 16.70 11.84
N ASP A 470 32.27 17.06 10.83
CA ASP A 470 31.71 18.40 10.70
C ASP A 470 30.39 18.57 11.47
N LYS A 471 29.85 17.47 12.04
CA LYS A 471 28.50 17.42 12.64
C LYS A 471 27.42 17.95 11.69
N THR A 472 27.53 17.58 10.42
CA THR A 472 26.55 17.91 9.37
C THR A 472 25.97 16.65 8.77
N VAL A 473 24.93 16.81 7.96
CA VAL A 473 24.28 15.69 7.28
C VAL A 473 23.96 16.05 5.83
N ASP A 474 24.23 15.13 4.92
CA ASP A 474 23.75 15.19 3.55
C ASP A 474 22.50 14.28 3.44
N ILE A 475 21.49 14.73 2.70
CA ILE A 475 20.24 14.01 2.52
C ILE A 475 19.99 13.84 1.02
N ASP A 476 19.94 12.60 0.58
CA ASP A 476 19.68 12.22 -0.80
C ASP A 476 18.30 11.57 -0.93
N TYR A 477 17.38 12.22 -1.66
CA TYR A 477 16.07 11.65 -1.94
C TYR A 477 16.08 10.92 -3.27
N THR A 478 15.85 9.62 -3.26
CA THR A 478 15.62 8.85 -4.48
C THR A 478 14.12 8.77 -4.73
N VAL A 479 13.70 9.18 -5.94
CA VAL A 479 12.31 9.11 -6.38
C VAL A 479 12.18 8.19 -7.59
N ALA A 480 11.07 7.48 -7.68
CA ALA A 480 10.72 6.71 -8.87
C ALA A 480 9.48 7.32 -9.53
N LYS A 481 9.52 7.42 -10.85
CA LYS A 481 8.38 7.94 -11.58
C LYS A 481 7.17 7.02 -11.52
N LYS A 482 6.00 7.59 -11.36
CA LYS A 482 4.70 6.98 -11.57
C LYS A 482 4.08 7.59 -12.83
N GLY A 483 3.24 6.83 -13.54
CA GLY A 483 2.53 7.42 -14.69
C GLY A 483 1.77 8.69 -14.27
N SER A 484 2.17 9.83 -14.82
CA SER A 484 1.56 11.15 -14.51
C SER A 484 0.21 11.35 -15.18
N SER A 485 -0.08 10.57 -16.21
CA SER A 485 -1.35 10.58 -16.93
C SER A 485 -2.26 9.53 -16.34
N GLN A 486 -3.45 9.93 -15.92
CA GLN A 486 -4.45 9.05 -15.36
C GLN A 486 -5.68 9.04 -16.27
N ILE A 487 -6.14 7.85 -16.63
CA ILE A 487 -7.42 7.64 -17.29
C ILE A 487 -8.40 7.13 -16.24
N GLU A 488 -9.42 7.92 -15.97
CA GLU A 488 -10.50 7.58 -15.06
C GLU A 488 -11.67 7.03 -15.91
N LEU A 489 -11.99 5.76 -15.68
CA LEU A 489 -13.19 5.13 -16.23
C LEU A 489 -14.05 4.71 -15.05
N GLN A 490 -15.15 5.41 -14.85
CA GLN A 490 -16.12 5.06 -13.82
C GLN A 490 -17.45 4.71 -14.46
N GLY A 491 -18.08 3.66 -13.95
CA GLY A 491 -19.44 3.30 -14.30
C GLY A 491 -20.22 2.98 -13.04
N GLY A 492 -21.40 3.53 -12.92
CA GLY A 492 -22.29 3.30 -11.79
C GLY A 492 -23.73 3.25 -12.20
N TYR A 493 -24.59 2.69 -11.34
CA TYR A 493 -26.02 2.75 -11.48
C TYR A 493 -26.59 3.58 -10.32
N GLY A 494 -27.21 4.69 -10.63
CA GLY A 494 -27.81 5.57 -9.65
C GLY A 494 -29.03 6.29 -10.23
N GLY A 495 -30.05 6.53 -9.38
CA GLY A 495 -31.27 7.22 -9.76
C GLY A 495 -31.98 6.66 -10.99
N GLY A 496 -31.98 5.34 -11.21
CA GLY A 496 -32.67 4.70 -12.33
C GLY A 496 -31.91 4.69 -13.67
N SER A 497 -30.63 5.10 -13.71
CA SER A 497 -29.83 5.13 -14.93
C SER A 497 -28.38 4.73 -14.69
N PHE A 498 -27.73 4.21 -15.76
CA PHE A 498 -26.26 4.09 -15.78
C PHE A 498 -25.63 5.46 -15.99
N ILE A 499 -24.59 5.73 -15.21
CA ILE A 499 -23.74 6.91 -15.31
C ILE A 499 -22.37 6.41 -15.73
N GLY A 500 -21.83 6.91 -16.83
CA GLY A 500 -20.46 6.67 -17.26
C GLY A 500 -19.64 7.95 -17.15
N THR A 501 -18.44 7.85 -16.60
CA THR A 501 -17.47 8.95 -16.54
C THR A 501 -16.19 8.53 -17.22
N LEU A 502 -15.72 9.37 -18.12
CA LEU A 502 -14.38 9.30 -18.71
C LEU A 502 -13.61 10.55 -18.27
N GLY A 503 -12.57 10.36 -17.50
CA GLY A 503 -11.65 11.42 -17.09
C GLY A 503 -10.26 11.20 -17.66
N LEU A 504 -9.62 12.27 -18.10
CA LEU A 504 -8.21 12.30 -18.48
C LEU A 504 -7.54 13.36 -17.61
N SER A 505 -6.57 12.96 -16.81
CA SER A 505 -5.82 13.87 -15.95
C SER A 505 -4.32 13.73 -16.21
N PHE A 506 -3.65 14.87 -16.39
CA PHE A 506 -2.22 14.98 -16.63
C PHE A 506 -1.60 15.83 -15.51
N ASN A 507 -0.96 15.19 -14.55
CA ASN A 507 -0.53 15.82 -13.30
C ASN A 507 0.85 16.49 -13.35
N ASN A 508 1.61 16.31 -14.41
CA ASN A 508 2.93 16.93 -14.58
C ASN A 508 2.97 17.79 -15.85
N PHE A 509 1.85 18.42 -16.21
CA PHE A 509 1.76 19.25 -17.40
C PHE A 509 2.68 20.48 -17.29
N SER A 510 3.15 20.99 -18.44
CA SER A 510 3.99 22.18 -18.52
C SER A 510 3.55 23.09 -19.66
N VAL A 511 3.00 24.25 -19.32
CA VAL A 511 2.66 25.30 -20.31
C VAL A 511 3.93 25.82 -21.00
N ARG A 512 5.07 25.89 -20.31
CA ARG A 512 6.35 26.34 -20.89
C ARG A 512 6.84 25.44 -22.00
N ASN A 513 6.56 24.16 -21.87
CA ASN A 513 7.04 23.13 -22.79
C ASN A 513 6.09 22.89 -24.00
N ILE A 514 5.04 23.70 -24.18
CA ILE A 514 4.08 23.55 -25.30
C ILE A 514 4.80 23.57 -26.67
N PHE A 515 5.87 24.37 -26.82
CA PHE A 515 6.64 24.43 -28.06
C PHE A 515 7.86 23.48 -28.09
N ASN A 516 8.11 22.75 -27.00
CA ASN A 516 9.23 21.82 -26.88
C ASN A 516 8.80 20.37 -27.14
N LYS A 517 8.92 19.91 -28.38
CA LYS A 517 8.52 18.55 -28.79
C LYS A 517 9.22 17.45 -28.00
N LYS A 518 10.41 17.67 -27.43
CA LYS A 518 11.15 16.68 -26.65
C LYS A 518 10.49 16.40 -25.28
N ALA A 519 9.66 17.32 -24.79
CA ALA A 519 8.97 17.20 -23.50
C ALA A 519 7.59 16.52 -23.60
N TYR A 520 7.14 16.09 -24.79
CA TYR A 520 5.82 15.48 -25.00
C TYR A 520 5.80 13.98 -24.64
N ARG A 521 4.96 13.60 -23.58
CA ARG A 521 4.77 12.21 -23.13
C ARG A 521 3.39 11.95 -22.50
N PRO A 522 2.25 11.92 -23.12
CA PRO A 522 1.90 12.37 -24.49
C PRO A 522 1.71 13.89 -24.62
N LEU A 523 1.53 14.62 -23.52
CA LEU A 523 1.46 16.08 -23.43
C LEU A 523 2.79 16.66 -22.94
N PRO A 524 3.05 17.98 -23.15
CA PRO A 524 4.25 18.59 -22.62
C PRO A 524 4.29 18.53 -21.10
N MET A 525 5.39 18.03 -20.54
CA MET A 525 5.54 17.72 -19.11
C MET A 525 6.72 18.49 -18.49
N GLY A 526 6.75 18.55 -17.16
CA GLY A 526 7.88 18.96 -16.36
C GLY A 526 7.64 20.00 -15.26
N ASP A 527 6.54 20.75 -15.27
CA ASP A 527 6.30 21.85 -14.32
C ASP A 527 5.33 21.50 -13.17
N GLY A 528 4.80 20.26 -13.16
CA GLY A 528 3.89 19.82 -12.10
C GLY A 528 2.51 20.48 -12.14
N GLN A 529 2.14 21.09 -13.28
CA GLN A 529 0.80 21.62 -13.50
C GLN A 529 -0.18 20.48 -13.74
N THR A 530 -1.45 20.68 -13.38
CA THR A 530 -2.50 19.68 -13.62
C THR A 530 -3.44 20.17 -14.70
N LEU A 531 -3.64 19.32 -15.73
CA LEU A 531 -4.63 19.52 -16.79
C LEU A 531 -5.61 18.35 -16.73
N SER A 532 -6.92 18.65 -16.61
CA SER A 532 -7.95 17.62 -16.56
C SER A 532 -9.07 17.89 -17.54
N LEU A 533 -9.50 16.80 -18.20
CA LEU A 533 -10.67 16.76 -19.06
C LEU A 533 -11.59 15.68 -18.51
N ARG A 534 -12.87 15.98 -18.31
CA ARG A 534 -13.84 15.02 -17.80
C ARG A 534 -15.13 15.07 -18.60
N LEU A 535 -15.58 13.91 -19.02
CA LEU A 535 -16.87 13.69 -19.67
C LEU A 535 -17.69 12.74 -18.81
N GLN A 536 -18.84 13.18 -18.38
CA GLN A 536 -19.81 12.34 -17.66
C GLN A 536 -21.12 12.29 -18.47
N LYS A 537 -21.62 11.08 -18.67
CA LYS A 537 -22.84 10.86 -19.45
C LYS A 537 -23.77 9.88 -18.77
N SER A 538 -25.01 10.24 -18.70
CA SER A 538 -26.12 9.35 -18.32
C SER A 538 -27.26 9.43 -19.34
N ARG A 539 -28.33 8.70 -19.10
CA ARG A 539 -29.56 8.82 -19.89
C ARG A 539 -30.15 10.23 -19.79
N PHE A 540 -30.00 10.90 -18.65
CA PHE A 540 -30.68 12.15 -18.30
C PHE A 540 -29.80 13.38 -18.45
N TYR A 541 -28.48 13.25 -18.47
CA TYR A 541 -27.59 14.39 -18.58
C TYR A 541 -26.25 14.05 -19.23
N THR A 542 -25.59 15.09 -19.69
CA THR A 542 -24.20 15.04 -20.17
C THR A 542 -23.47 16.24 -19.63
N THR A 543 -22.35 16.00 -18.93
CA THR A 543 -21.48 17.06 -18.42
C THR A 543 -20.08 16.89 -19.00
N SER A 544 -19.53 17.96 -19.55
CA SER A 544 -18.13 18.06 -19.98
C SER A 544 -17.43 19.15 -19.19
N SER A 545 -16.23 18.89 -18.70
CA SER A 545 -15.45 19.87 -17.99
C SER A 545 -13.98 19.85 -18.38
N PHE A 546 -13.37 21.00 -18.32
CA PHE A 546 -11.97 21.25 -18.47
C PHE A 546 -11.47 21.97 -17.22
N SER A 547 -10.34 21.58 -16.69
CA SER A 547 -9.69 22.32 -15.61
C SER A 547 -8.17 22.33 -15.78
N PHE A 548 -7.59 23.46 -15.37
CA PHE A 548 -6.15 23.68 -15.32
C PHE A 548 -5.77 24.20 -13.94
N THR A 549 -4.69 23.70 -13.36
CA THR A 549 -4.17 24.17 -12.08
C THR A 549 -2.65 24.34 -12.13
N GLU A 550 -2.21 25.54 -11.82
CA GLU A 550 -0.81 25.86 -11.50
C GLU A 550 -0.63 25.83 -9.96
N PRO A 551 0.08 24.86 -9.39
CA PRO A 551 0.19 24.72 -7.93
C PRO A 551 1.09 25.76 -7.27
N TRP A 552 2.00 26.39 -8.02
CA TRP A 552 2.95 27.38 -7.49
C TRP A 552 3.01 28.62 -8.36
N LEU A 553 1.97 29.42 -8.36
CA LEU A 553 1.89 30.68 -9.11
C LEU A 553 3.08 31.59 -8.81
N GLY A 554 3.87 31.90 -9.84
CA GLY A 554 5.10 32.69 -9.70
C GLY A 554 6.30 31.90 -9.14
N GLY A 555 6.19 30.60 -8.85
CA GLY A 555 7.29 29.69 -8.51
C GLY A 555 7.93 29.85 -7.13
N LYS A 556 7.59 30.89 -6.37
CA LYS A 556 8.28 31.23 -5.09
C LYS A 556 7.50 30.92 -3.82
N LYS A 557 6.17 30.86 -3.91
CA LYS A 557 5.28 30.63 -2.75
C LYS A 557 4.26 29.55 -3.10
N PRO A 558 3.80 28.74 -2.13
CA PRO A 558 2.77 27.71 -2.35
C PRO A 558 1.38 28.37 -2.52
N GLN A 559 1.19 29.01 -3.65
CA GLN A 559 -0.05 29.64 -4.08
C GLN A 559 -0.51 29.00 -5.37
N SER A 560 -1.64 28.33 -5.37
CA SER A 560 -2.20 27.72 -6.57
C SER A 560 -3.15 28.68 -7.29
N LEU A 561 -3.09 28.66 -8.62
CA LEU A 561 -4.10 29.26 -9.50
C LEU A 561 -4.83 28.13 -10.22
N SER A 562 -6.14 28.11 -10.11
CA SER A 562 -7.00 27.17 -10.83
C SER A 562 -7.95 27.91 -11.77
N PHE A 563 -8.18 27.31 -12.94
CA PHE A 563 -9.20 27.73 -13.88
C PHE A 563 -10.02 26.50 -14.26
N SER A 564 -11.34 26.66 -14.29
CA SER A 564 -12.21 25.59 -14.80
C SER A 564 -13.36 26.17 -15.64
N ILE A 565 -13.78 25.38 -16.61
CA ILE A 565 -14.99 25.63 -17.42
C ILE A 565 -15.72 24.30 -17.57
N TYR A 566 -17.02 24.36 -17.47
CA TYR A 566 -17.86 23.20 -17.73
C TYR A 566 -19.15 23.54 -18.45
N ASN A 567 -19.68 22.56 -19.15
CA ASN A 567 -21.00 22.58 -19.76
C ASN A 567 -21.76 21.32 -19.34
N SER A 568 -22.93 21.52 -18.78
CA SER A 568 -23.82 20.45 -18.35
C SER A 568 -25.18 20.61 -18.96
N LYS A 569 -25.64 19.59 -19.68
CA LYS A 569 -26.96 19.52 -20.29
C LYS A 569 -27.79 18.47 -19.60
N GLN A 570 -28.91 18.88 -19.02
CA GLN A 570 -29.88 17.99 -18.40
C GLN A 570 -31.12 17.95 -19.26
N PHE A 571 -31.68 16.77 -19.47
CA PHE A 571 -32.85 16.54 -20.30
C PHE A 571 -34.05 16.16 -19.44
N ARG A 572 -35.24 16.60 -19.81
CA ARG A 572 -36.47 16.27 -19.11
C ARG A 572 -36.84 14.80 -19.35
N TYR A 573 -37.26 14.14 -18.29
CA TYR A 573 -37.79 12.79 -18.34
C TYR A 573 -39.31 12.81 -18.28
N ASP A 574 -39.95 12.28 -19.32
CA ASP A 574 -41.42 12.10 -19.34
C ASP A 574 -41.77 10.75 -18.71
N TYR A 575 -42.34 10.78 -17.53
CA TYR A 575 -42.77 9.59 -16.81
C TYR A 575 -43.94 8.85 -17.48
N THR A 576 -44.72 9.55 -18.36
CA THR A 576 -45.85 8.97 -19.05
C THR A 576 -45.40 8.10 -20.18
N THR A 577 -44.46 8.59 -20.98
CA THR A 577 -43.94 7.89 -22.17
C THR A 577 -42.70 7.06 -21.85
N ASN A 578 -42.13 7.20 -20.63
CA ASN A 578 -40.87 6.56 -20.22
C ASN A 578 -39.67 6.94 -21.13
N LYS A 579 -39.68 8.12 -21.70
CA LYS A 579 -38.66 8.63 -22.62
C LYS A 579 -38.04 9.91 -22.09
N VAL A 580 -36.82 10.16 -22.56
CA VAL A 580 -36.10 11.42 -22.33
C VAL A 580 -36.38 12.31 -23.53
N ASP A 581 -36.93 13.49 -23.27
CA ASP A 581 -37.09 14.55 -24.26
C ASP A 581 -35.81 15.40 -24.26
N LYS A 582 -35.14 15.45 -25.44
CA LYS A 582 -33.88 16.19 -25.59
C LYS A 582 -34.09 17.65 -25.98
N ASP A 583 -35.32 17.98 -26.48
CA ASP A 583 -35.67 19.35 -26.83
C ASP A 583 -36.01 20.15 -25.55
N GLN A 584 -36.54 19.48 -24.53
CA GLN A 584 -36.79 20.02 -23.20
C GLN A 584 -35.53 19.88 -22.32
N ARG A 585 -34.77 20.95 -22.17
CA ARG A 585 -33.45 20.88 -21.52
C ARG A 585 -33.13 22.09 -20.66
N LEU A 586 -32.33 21.83 -19.66
CA LEU A 586 -31.58 22.81 -18.88
C LEU A 586 -30.10 22.71 -19.28
N ASN A 587 -29.54 23.79 -19.80
CA ASN A 587 -28.15 23.89 -20.15
C ASN A 587 -27.44 24.81 -19.13
N ILE A 588 -26.39 24.32 -18.50
CA ILE A 588 -25.60 25.08 -17.52
C ILE A 588 -24.19 25.24 -18.04
N ILE A 589 -23.75 26.46 -18.26
CA ILE A 589 -22.38 26.81 -18.62
C ILE A 589 -21.77 27.49 -17.41
N GLY A 590 -20.65 26.95 -16.91
CA GLY A 590 -19.97 27.51 -15.76
C GLY A 590 -18.48 27.76 -16.04
N ALA A 591 -17.96 28.85 -15.49
CA ALA A 591 -16.54 29.16 -15.49
C ALA A 591 -16.13 29.59 -14.07
N SER A 592 -14.92 29.18 -13.64
CA SER A 592 -14.41 29.64 -12.34
C SER A 592 -12.90 29.89 -12.39
N VAL A 593 -12.47 30.85 -11.60
CA VAL A 593 -11.05 31.15 -11.32
C VAL A 593 -10.86 31.08 -9.83
N GLY A 594 -9.88 30.31 -9.38
CA GLY A 594 -9.59 30.10 -7.97
C GLY A 594 -8.13 30.37 -7.62
N LEU A 595 -7.92 30.90 -6.42
CA LEU A 595 -6.61 31.09 -5.79
C LEU A 595 -6.57 30.32 -4.49
N GLY A 596 -5.59 29.41 -4.33
CA GLY A 596 -5.34 28.66 -3.11
C GLY A 596 -4.01 29.07 -2.49
N LYS A 597 -3.96 29.20 -1.16
CA LYS A 597 -2.76 29.51 -0.42
C LYS A 597 -2.60 28.61 0.78
N ARG A 598 -1.45 27.98 0.95
CA ARG A 598 -1.08 27.27 2.19
C ARG A 598 -0.63 28.32 3.21
N LEU A 599 -1.26 28.30 4.38
CA LEU A 599 -0.93 29.18 5.48
C LEU A 599 0.19 28.57 6.34
N GLN A 600 0.92 29.42 7.07
CA GLN A 600 1.96 28.98 8.00
C GLN A 600 1.52 29.09 9.46
N TRP A 601 0.52 29.91 9.73
CA TRP A 601 -0.05 30.16 11.03
C TRP A 601 -1.56 29.86 11.00
N PRO A 602 -2.13 29.21 12.04
CA PRO A 602 -1.54 28.74 13.30
C PRO A 602 -0.61 27.51 13.13
N ASP A 603 -0.82 26.70 12.08
CA ASP A 603 0.06 25.60 11.69
C ASP A 603 0.09 25.46 10.15
N ASN A 604 1.02 24.63 9.66
CA ASN A 604 1.21 24.47 8.20
C ASN A 604 0.17 23.57 7.52
N TYR A 605 -0.87 23.13 8.21
CA TYR A 605 -1.94 22.31 7.66
C TYR A 605 -3.13 23.14 7.16
N PHE A 606 -3.13 24.45 7.43
CA PHE A 606 -4.16 25.36 6.99
C PHE A 606 -3.99 25.77 5.52
N THR A 607 -5.12 25.82 4.82
CA THR A 607 -5.23 26.29 3.44
C THR A 607 -6.36 27.32 3.35
N LEU A 608 -6.12 28.40 2.65
CA LEU A 608 -7.14 29.39 2.30
C LEU A 608 -7.37 29.34 0.79
N SER A 609 -8.59 29.06 0.39
CA SER A 609 -9.02 29.02 -1.02
C SER A 609 -10.05 30.12 -1.26
N GLN A 610 -9.90 30.85 -2.36
CA GLN A 610 -10.82 31.87 -2.83
C GLN A 610 -11.13 31.61 -4.29
N SER A 611 -12.39 31.77 -4.70
CA SER A 611 -12.75 31.61 -6.10
C SER A 611 -13.90 32.55 -6.49
N ILE A 612 -13.87 32.98 -7.73
CA ILE A 612 -14.96 33.66 -8.41
C ILE A 612 -15.51 32.68 -9.43
N SER A 613 -16.81 32.45 -9.40
CA SER A 613 -17.52 31.54 -10.31
C SER A 613 -18.69 32.23 -10.95
N TYR A 614 -18.81 32.03 -12.25
CA TYR A 614 -19.99 32.45 -13.03
C TYR A 614 -20.67 31.23 -13.63
N GLN A 615 -21.99 31.17 -13.51
CA GLN A 615 -22.83 30.11 -14.06
C GLN A 615 -24.03 30.71 -14.77
N LEU A 616 -24.27 30.27 -16.01
CA LEU A 616 -25.45 30.59 -16.79
C LEU A 616 -26.34 29.35 -16.87
N TYR A 617 -27.55 29.47 -16.38
CA TYR A 617 -28.61 28.46 -16.49
C TYR A 617 -29.54 28.89 -17.64
N ASP A 618 -29.62 28.06 -18.67
CA ASP A 618 -30.48 28.30 -19.86
C ASP A 618 -31.55 27.19 -19.92
N LEU A 619 -32.81 27.60 -19.75
CA LEU A 619 -33.96 26.70 -19.75
C LEU A 619 -34.67 26.78 -21.08
N GLN A 620 -34.89 25.64 -21.70
CA GLN A 620 -35.65 25.50 -22.95
C GLN A 620 -36.75 24.46 -22.74
N ASP A 621 -37.99 24.91 -22.57
CA ASP A 621 -39.20 24.10 -22.30
C ASP A 621 -39.01 23.04 -21.18
N TYR A 622 -38.05 23.28 -20.26
CA TYR A 622 -37.61 22.29 -19.27
C TYR A 622 -38.65 22.10 -18.14
N GLY A 623 -39.43 23.16 -17.81
CA GLY A 623 -40.46 23.09 -16.76
C GLY A 623 -39.87 22.78 -15.39
N MET A 624 -38.92 23.58 -14.95
CA MET A 624 -38.30 23.45 -13.62
C MET A 624 -39.26 23.97 -12.56
N ASN A 625 -39.62 23.10 -11.59
CA ASN A 625 -40.38 23.46 -10.41
C ASN A 625 -39.49 23.31 -9.19
N ILE A 626 -39.11 24.43 -8.59
CA ILE A 626 -38.30 24.45 -7.37
C ILE A 626 -38.84 25.55 -6.42
N ALA A 627 -39.06 25.20 -5.16
CA ALA A 627 -39.52 26.13 -4.12
C ALA A 627 -40.80 26.91 -4.51
N GLY A 628 -41.75 26.22 -5.15
CA GLY A 628 -43.01 26.84 -5.63
C GLY A 628 -42.85 27.72 -6.87
N ILE A 629 -41.66 27.81 -7.44
CA ILE A 629 -41.35 28.58 -8.64
C ILE A 629 -41.36 27.66 -9.86
N SER A 630 -42.22 27.95 -10.83
CA SER A 630 -42.29 27.23 -12.11
C SER A 630 -41.64 28.07 -13.21
N LEU A 631 -40.47 27.63 -13.70
CA LEU A 631 -39.79 28.28 -14.82
C LEU A 631 -39.67 27.28 -15.98
N THR A 632 -40.26 27.63 -17.11
CA THR A 632 -40.27 26.79 -18.31
C THR A 632 -39.16 27.22 -19.28
N ASN A 633 -39.05 28.53 -19.48
CA ASN A 633 -38.11 29.14 -20.39
C ASN A 633 -37.40 30.33 -19.72
N GLY A 634 -36.16 30.61 -20.09
CA GLY A 634 -35.42 31.77 -19.60
C GLY A 634 -33.99 31.48 -19.25
N SER A 635 -33.25 32.52 -18.95
CA SER A 635 -31.84 32.42 -18.55
C SER A 635 -31.64 33.06 -17.18
N LEU A 636 -30.90 32.37 -16.30
CA LEU A 636 -30.53 32.81 -14.96
C LEU A 636 -29.03 32.89 -14.81
N ASN A 637 -28.55 33.94 -14.16
CA ASN A 637 -27.13 34.20 -13.99
C ASN A 637 -26.78 34.05 -12.51
N ASN A 638 -25.65 33.36 -12.23
CA ASN A 638 -25.12 33.19 -10.89
C ASN A 638 -23.65 33.60 -10.86
N LEU A 639 -23.37 34.78 -10.34
CA LEU A 639 -22.02 35.26 -10.11
C LEU A 639 -21.73 35.21 -8.62
N SER A 640 -20.82 34.33 -8.21
CA SER A 640 -20.53 34.10 -6.80
C SER A 640 -19.05 34.19 -6.48
N TYR A 641 -18.75 34.70 -5.30
CA TYR A 641 -17.42 34.65 -4.66
C TYR A 641 -17.45 33.64 -3.52
N SER A 642 -16.50 32.73 -3.53
CA SER A 642 -16.36 31.71 -2.46
C SER A 642 -15.03 31.88 -1.76
N ILE A 643 -15.04 31.75 -0.42
CA ILE A 643 -13.86 31.71 0.43
C ILE A 643 -13.96 30.48 1.34
N THR A 644 -12.91 29.68 1.42
CA THR A 644 -12.88 28.48 2.25
C THR A 644 -11.56 28.41 3.01
N LEU A 645 -11.65 28.32 4.33
CA LEU A 645 -10.56 28.01 5.22
C LEU A 645 -10.60 26.53 5.54
N GLY A 646 -9.64 25.76 5.07
CA GLY A 646 -9.51 24.33 5.32
C GLY A 646 -8.31 24.02 6.19
N ARG A 647 -8.37 22.92 6.94
CA ARG A 647 -7.23 22.31 7.64
C ARG A 647 -7.30 20.81 7.50
N ASN A 648 -6.20 20.21 7.10
CA ASN A 648 -6.10 18.75 7.02
C ASN A 648 -4.80 18.27 7.65
N SER A 649 -4.91 17.70 8.86
CA SER A 649 -3.83 17.04 9.60
C SER A 649 -4.04 15.53 9.73
N SER A 650 -5.02 14.97 9.01
CA SER A 650 -5.21 13.52 8.95
C SER A 650 -3.93 12.85 8.45
N GLY A 651 -3.57 11.73 9.07
CA GLY A 651 -2.25 11.09 8.93
C GLY A 651 -1.87 10.69 7.49
N PRO A 652 -0.75 9.97 7.31
CA PRO A 652 -0.18 9.70 5.98
C PRO A 652 -1.06 8.80 5.10
N ASN A 653 -1.99 8.04 5.69
CA ASN A 653 -2.91 7.18 4.94
C ASN A 653 -4.27 7.88 4.76
N PRO A 654 -4.57 8.44 3.57
CA PRO A 654 -5.84 9.15 3.33
C PRO A 654 -7.04 8.19 3.29
N ILE A 655 -6.84 6.90 3.05
CA ILE A 655 -7.91 5.89 2.96
C ILE A 655 -8.40 5.47 4.34
N PHE A 656 -7.46 5.34 5.28
CA PHE A 656 -7.73 4.93 6.66
C PHE A 656 -6.94 5.81 7.65
N PRO A 657 -7.34 7.09 7.82
CA PRO A 657 -6.70 7.97 8.80
C PRO A 657 -6.88 7.42 10.22
N LYS A 658 -5.78 7.38 10.98
CA LYS A 658 -5.80 6.90 12.38
C LYS A 658 -5.81 8.03 13.39
N LYS A 659 -5.29 9.19 13.03
CA LYS A 659 -5.15 10.39 13.89
C LYS A 659 -5.40 11.65 13.07
N GLY A 660 -5.64 12.76 13.75
CA GLY A 660 -5.71 14.09 13.18
C GLY A 660 -7.12 14.54 12.87
N SER A 661 -7.23 15.64 12.16
CA SER A 661 -8.51 16.27 11.84
C SER A 661 -8.52 16.85 10.44
N GLU A 662 -9.71 16.91 9.88
CA GLU A 662 -10.01 17.59 8.63
C GLU A 662 -11.19 18.51 8.91
N PHE A 663 -11.05 19.80 8.67
CA PHE A 663 -12.19 20.70 8.73
C PHE A 663 -12.12 21.76 7.63
N SER A 664 -13.29 22.27 7.25
CA SER A 664 -13.44 23.37 6.35
C SER A 664 -14.54 24.31 6.83
N LEU A 665 -14.27 25.60 6.81
CA LEU A 665 -15.23 26.68 7.01
C LEU A 665 -15.31 27.45 5.70
N GLY A 666 -16.49 27.44 5.08
CA GLY A 666 -16.72 28.06 3.77
C GLY A 666 -17.81 29.14 3.82
N ALA A 667 -17.62 30.17 3.03
CA ALA A 667 -18.64 31.15 2.71
C ALA A 667 -18.74 31.32 1.18
N LYS A 668 -19.95 31.38 0.65
CA LYS A 668 -20.25 31.65 -0.77
C LYS A 668 -21.25 32.81 -0.81
N LEU A 669 -20.89 33.86 -1.51
CA LEU A 669 -21.60 35.12 -1.55
C LEU A 669 -21.91 35.50 -3.00
N THR A 670 -23.09 35.93 -3.32
CA THR A 670 -23.43 36.59 -4.58
C THR A 670 -23.53 38.09 -4.38
N ILE A 671 -23.58 38.83 -5.46
CA ILE A 671 -23.79 40.27 -5.39
C ILE A 671 -25.27 40.55 -5.04
N PRO A 672 -25.56 41.42 -4.06
CA PRO A 672 -26.94 41.73 -3.66
C PRO A 672 -27.54 42.76 -4.65
N TYR A 673 -27.80 42.35 -5.88
CA TYR A 673 -28.29 43.27 -6.95
C TYR A 673 -29.60 43.96 -6.57
N SER A 674 -30.48 43.27 -5.84
CA SER A 674 -31.77 43.82 -5.39
C SER A 674 -31.66 44.96 -4.40
N LEU A 675 -30.52 45.04 -3.70
CA LEU A 675 -30.23 46.18 -2.79
C LEU A 675 -29.47 47.31 -3.49
N LEU A 676 -29.02 47.09 -4.72
CA LEU A 676 -28.24 48.04 -5.51
C LEU A 676 -29.06 48.74 -6.62
N ASN A 677 -30.31 48.34 -6.80
CA ASN A 677 -31.22 48.94 -7.79
C ASN A 677 -32.56 49.21 -7.12
N ASP A 678 -33.33 50.17 -7.66
CA ASP A 678 -34.62 50.62 -7.12
C ASP A 678 -35.81 49.84 -7.69
N LYS A 679 -35.66 48.54 -8.03
CA LYS A 679 -36.72 47.69 -8.56
C LYS A 679 -37.59 47.10 -7.44
N ASP A 680 -38.90 47.12 -7.60
CA ASP A 680 -39.83 46.39 -6.76
C ASP A 680 -39.85 44.90 -7.13
N TYR A 681 -39.15 44.08 -6.38
CA TYR A 681 -39.05 42.65 -6.63
C TYR A 681 -40.29 41.85 -6.26
N SER A 682 -41.24 42.46 -5.56
CA SER A 682 -42.50 41.81 -5.20
C SER A 682 -43.46 41.67 -6.43
N SER A 683 -43.36 42.60 -7.36
CA SER A 683 -44.25 42.71 -8.54
C SER A 683 -43.65 42.10 -9.81
N LEU A 684 -42.38 41.68 -9.81
CA LEU A 684 -41.70 41.16 -11.00
C LEU A 684 -42.13 39.73 -11.35
N GLU A 685 -42.16 39.44 -12.65
CA GLU A 685 -42.29 38.07 -13.12
C GLU A 685 -41.09 37.20 -12.68
N LEU A 686 -41.32 35.92 -12.46
CA LEU A 686 -40.31 35.00 -11.89
C LEU A 686 -39.00 34.93 -12.70
N ALA A 687 -39.08 34.97 -14.03
CA ALA A 687 -37.89 34.94 -14.89
C ALA A 687 -37.02 36.22 -14.78
N GLU A 688 -37.67 37.38 -14.54
CA GLU A 688 -36.99 38.63 -14.33
C GLU A 688 -36.51 38.78 -12.87
N LYS A 689 -37.31 38.32 -11.93
CA LYS A 689 -37.03 38.29 -10.48
C LYS A 689 -35.73 37.52 -10.17
N TYR A 690 -35.55 36.37 -10.78
CA TYR A 690 -34.38 35.53 -10.55
C TYR A 690 -33.32 35.60 -11.69
N LYS A 691 -33.37 36.59 -12.54
CA LYS A 691 -32.38 36.78 -13.64
C LYS A 691 -30.96 36.79 -13.16
N TRP A 692 -30.71 37.34 -11.98
CA TRP A 692 -29.48 37.27 -11.21
C TRP A 692 -29.78 36.62 -9.87
N LEU A 693 -29.14 35.47 -9.59
CA LEU A 693 -29.34 34.76 -8.32
C LEU A 693 -28.63 35.50 -7.18
N GLU A 694 -29.35 35.69 -6.10
CA GLU A 694 -28.88 36.37 -4.89
C GLU A 694 -29.01 35.47 -3.67
N TYR A 695 -27.93 35.21 -3.00
CA TYR A 695 -27.88 34.45 -1.77
C TYR A 695 -26.54 34.60 -1.07
N TYR A 696 -26.50 34.29 0.20
CA TYR A 696 -25.28 33.95 0.92
C TYR A 696 -25.36 32.54 1.47
N LYS A 697 -24.26 31.86 1.52
CA LYS A 697 -24.17 30.49 2.00
C LYS A 697 -22.98 30.38 2.95
N ALA A 698 -23.17 29.77 4.12
CA ALA A 698 -22.11 29.45 5.05
C ALA A 698 -22.11 27.95 5.33
N SER A 699 -20.95 27.34 5.42
CA SER A 699 -20.83 25.91 5.68
C SER A 699 -19.66 25.60 6.59
N PHE A 700 -19.87 24.64 7.46
CA PHE A 700 -18.83 24.03 8.29
C PHE A 700 -18.89 22.53 8.13
N LYS A 701 -17.73 21.91 7.88
CA LYS A 701 -17.56 20.45 7.86
C LYS A 701 -16.32 20.10 8.65
N GLY A 702 -16.43 19.18 9.61
CA GLY A 702 -15.31 18.81 10.47
C GLY A 702 -15.29 17.33 10.78
N LYS A 703 -14.18 16.67 10.52
CA LYS A 703 -13.92 15.28 10.85
C LYS A 703 -12.72 15.18 11.80
N TRP A 704 -12.81 14.31 12.80
CA TRP A 704 -11.73 14.00 13.73
C TRP A 704 -11.54 12.50 13.82
N TYR A 705 -10.28 12.10 13.83
CA TYR A 705 -9.86 10.70 13.89
C TYR A 705 -9.06 10.45 15.14
N THR A 706 -9.45 9.43 15.91
CA THR A 706 -8.79 9.05 17.16
C THR A 706 -8.63 7.53 17.21
N SER A 707 -7.40 7.06 17.36
CA SER A 707 -7.13 5.63 17.57
C SER A 707 -7.43 5.26 19.01
N LEU A 708 -8.39 4.36 19.23
CA LEU A 708 -8.66 3.75 20.55
C LEU A 708 -7.65 2.64 20.85
N THR A 709 -7.27 1.90 19.81
CA THR A 709 -6.22 0.88 19.85
C THR A 709 -5.41 0.93 18.57
N LYS A 710 -4.40 0.10 18.42
CA LYS A 710 -3.57 0.03 17.19
C LYS A 710 -4.41 -0.08 15.91
N ASP A 711 -5.53 -0.78 15.95
CA ASP A 711 -6.35 -1.09 14.77
C ASP A 711 -7.78 -0.52 14.83
N LEU A 712 -8.23 -0.06 15.99
CA LEU A 712 -9.58 0.46 16.16
C LEU A 712 -9.55 1.99 16.18
N VAL A 713 -10.27 2.60 15.24
CA VAL A 713 -10.33 4.06 15.06
C VAL A 713 -11.75 4.55 15.22
N VAL A 714 -11.93 5.60 16.02
CA VAL A 714 -13.15 6.40 16.05
C VAL A 714 -12.99 7.58 15.11
N MET A 715 -13.98 7.79 14.26
CA MET A 715 -14.17 9.01 13.47
C MET A 715 -15.45 9.70 13.92
N THR A 716 -15.34 10.98 14.25
CA THR A 716 -16.46 11.87 14.49
C THR A 716 -16.56 12.90 13.38
N ASN A 717 -17.76 13.23 12.94
CA ASN A 717 -18.01 14.24 11.93
C ASN A 717 -19.15 15.15 12.38
N ALA A 718 -18.99 16.46 12.14
CA ALA A 718 -20.04 17.46 12.32
C ALA A 718 -20.11 18.35 11.08
N GLU A 719 -21.30 18.54 10.54
CA GLU A 719 -21.56 19.37 9.37
C GLU A 719 -22.72 20.31 9.64
N PHE A 720 -22.56 21.55 9.19
CA PHE A 720 -23.58 22.59 9.24
C PHE A 720 -23.58 23.37 7.94
N GLY A 721 -24.76 23.72 7.46
CA GLY A 721 -24.90 24.59 6.30
C GLY A 721 -26.08 25.51 6.44
N ILE A 722 -25.91 26.72 5.98
CA ILE A 722 -26.92 27.80 6.02
C ILE A 722 -26.93 28.47 4.65
N LEU A 723 -28.12 28.63 4.10
CA LEU A 723 -28.42 29.42 2.91
C LEU A 723 -29.39 30.54 3.35
N GLY A 724 -29.07 31.77 2.99
CA GLY A 724 -29.92 32.91 3.29
C GLY A 724 -30.01 33.88 2.12
N ASN A 725 -30.90 34.83 2.22
CA ASN A 725 -31.15 35.88 1.25
C ASN A 725 -30.71 37.24 1.77
N TYR A 726 -30.51 38.22 0.87
CA TYR A 726 -30.21 39.61 1.24
C TYR A 726 -31.47 40.47 1.28
N ASN A 727 -32.51 40.11 0.52
CA ASN A 727 -33.74 40.83 0.38
C ASN A 727 -34.95 39.88 0.57
N ASN A 728 -35.80 40.20 1.56
CA ASN A 728 -36.96 39.38 1.87
C ASN A 728 -38.04 39.37 0.78
N GLU A 729 -38.13 40.43 -0.06
CA GLU A 729 -39.04 40.46 -1.21
C GLU A 729 -38.65 39.49 -2.31
N LEU A 730 -37.36 39.30 -2.47
CA LEU A 730 -36.80 38.30 -3.37
C LEU A 730 -36.99 36.86 -2.81
N GLY A 731 -36.87 36.74 -1.49
CA GLY A 731 -36.96 35.46 -0.78
C GLY A 731 -35.70 34.60 -0.92
N ASP A 732 -35.79 33.39 -0.40
CA ASP A 732 -34.65 32.44 -0.48
C ASP A 732 -34.45 31.93 -1.91
N SER A 733 -33.18 31.81 -2.32
CA SER A 733 -32.81 31.26 -3.62
C SER A 733 -33.50 29.90 -3.85
N PRO A 734 -34.12 29.66 -5.00
CA PRO A 734 -34.60 28.34 -5.36
C PRO A 734 -33.47 27.37 -5.67
N PHE A 735 -32.29 27.87 -5.91
CA PHE A 735 -31.04 27.09 -6.16
C PHE A 735 -30.18 26.98 -4.91
N GLU A 736 -29.22 26.05 -4.94
CA GLU A 736 -28.24 25.84 -3.86
C GLU A 736 -28.82 25.33 -2.53
N ARG A 737 -30.07 24.86 -2.52
CA ARG A 737 -30.72 24.33 -1.34
C ARG A 737 -30.17 22.96 -0.92
N TYR A 738 -30.38 22.60 0.33
CA TYR A 738 -29.87 21.34 0.91
C TYR A 738 -30.94 20.25 0.85
N PHE A 739 -30.54 19.08 0.37
CA PHE A 739 -31.37 17.86 0.33
C PHE A 739 -30.72 16.78 1.18
N VAL A 740 -31.24 16.54 2.36
CA VAL A 740 -30.70 15.62 3.36
C VAL A 740 -31.33 14.25 3.23
N GLY A 741 -30.47 13.21 3.32
CA GLY A 741 -30.85 11.79 3.25
C GLY A 741 -30.07 11.03 2.19
N GLY A 742 -29.99 9.71 2.35
CA GLY A 742 -29.42 8.79 1.41
C GLY A 742 -27.91 8.61 1.46
N ASP A 743 -27.33 8.21 0.35
CA ASP A 743 -25.90 7.89 0.18
C ASP A 743 -25.04 9.11 -0.22
N GLY A 744 -25.66 10.26 -0.50
CA GLY A 744 -24.99 11.46 -0.98
C GLY A 744 -24.63 11.42 -2.46
N MET A 745 -25.01 10.38 -3.19
CA MET A 745 -24.86 10.37 -4.63
C MET A 745 -25.86 11.38 -5.23
N ALA A 746 -25.33 12.32 -6.03
CA ALA A 746 -26.14 13.35 -6.64
C ALA A 746 -27.31 12.75 -7.42
N SER A 747 -28.51 13.25 -7.18
CA SER A 747 -29.65 13.01 -8.02
C SER A 747 -29.38 13.64 -9.42
N PHE A 748 -30.20 13.31 -10.42
CA PHE A 748 -30.02 13.83 -11.78
C PHE A 748 -30.25 15.32 -11.95
N GLN A 749 -30.64 16.02 -10.88
CA GLN A 749 -31.02 17.43 -10.95
C GLN A 749 -29.76 18.28 -10.72
N LEU A 750 -29.40 19.01 -11.77
CA LEU A 750 -28.21 19.88 -11.79
C LEU A 750 -28.58 21.35 -11.49
N ASP A 751 -29.54 21.56 -10.61
CA ASP A 751 -30.05 22.87 -10.21
C ASP A 751 -29.22 23.52 -9.08
N GLY A 752 -28.00 23.08 -8.89
CA GLY A 752 -27.13 23.57 -7.82
C GLY A 752 -27.45 23.02 -6.44
N ARG A 753 -28.44 22.10 -6.32
CA ARG A 753 -28.77 21.48 -5.03
C ARG A 753 -27.56 20.76 -4.42
N GLU A 754 -27.45 20.84 -3.11
CA GLU A 754 -26.42 20.11 -2.34
C GLU A 754 -27.06 18.91 -1.64
N THR A 755 -26.69 17.71 -2.05
CA THR A 755 -27.17 16.47 -1.41
C THR A 755 -26.28 16.14 -0.22
N ILE A 756 -26.90 16.06 0.96
CA ILE A 756 -26.23 15.75 2.23
C ILE A 756 -26.54 14.31 2.60
N ALA A 757 -25.54 13.45 2.53
CA ALA A 757 -25.72 12.04 2.89
C ALA A 757 -26.16 11.88 4.35
N LEU A 758 -27.21 11.11 4.58
CA LEU A 758 -27.62 10.60 5.87
C LEU A 758 -28.17 9.18 5.66
N ARG A 759 -27.35 8.21 5.99
CA ARG A 759 -27.64 6.78 5.73
C ARG A 759 -28.81 6.30 6.58
N GLY A 760 -29.57 5.32 6.08
CA GLY A 760 -30.80 4.86 6.71
C GLY A 760 -32.07 5.61 6.27
N TYR A 761 -31.91 6.56 5.35
CA TYR A 761 -32.98 7.29 4.69
C TYR A 761 -32.79 7.28 3.18
N GLU A 762 -33.87 7.46 2.42
CA GLU A 762 -33.76 7.64 0.98
C GLU A 762 -33.15 9.01 0.61
N ASN A 763 -32.62 9.15 -0.60
CA ASN A 763 -32.00 10.38 -1.07
C ASN A 763 -32.94 11.57 -1.00
N GLY A 764 -32.57 12.63 -0.26
CA GLY A 764 -33.28 13.87 -0.11
C GLY A 764 -34.59 13.82 0.69
N ARG A 765 -35.01 12.66 1.19
CA ARG A 765 -36.35 12.46 1.83
C ARG A 765 -36.49 13.10 3.20
N LEU A 766 -35.42 13.56 3.80
CA LEU A 766 -35.46 14.32 5.07
C LEU A 766 -35.65 15.83 4.87
N SER A 767 -35.58 16.30 3.65
CA SER A 767 -35.89 17.68 3.29
C SER A 767 -37.31 17.79 2.73
N SER A 768 -37.85 18.99 2.72
CA SER A 768 -39.05 19.33 1.96
C SER A 768 -38.82 19.08 0.46
N ILE A 769 -39.88 19.05 -0.32
CA ILE A 769 -39.79 18.86 -1.78
C ILE A 769 -38.92 19.95 -2.43
N ASP A 770 -38.87 21.11 -1.82
CA ASP A 770 -38.12 22.28 -2.28
C ASP A 770 -36.69 22.34 -1.73
N GLY A 771 -36.30 21.40 -0.87
CA GLY A 771 -35.06 21.43 -0.13
C GLY A 771 -35.06 22.35 1.07
N GLY A 772 -34.12 22.22 1.98
CA GLY A 772 -33.94 23.08 3.14
C GLY A 772 -32.97 24.21 2.91
N THR A 773 -33.09 25.27 3.71
CA THR A 773 -32.10 26.37 3.73
C THR A 773 -31.06 26.19 4.81
N ILE A 774 -31.30 25.34 5.79
CA ILE A 774 -30.37 25.00 6.87
C ILE A 774 -30.33 23.49 7.02
N TYR A 775 -29.15 22.96 7.29
CA TYR A 775 -28.97 21.58 7.73
C TYR A 775 -27.94 21.45 8.83
N ASN A 776 -28.07 20.40 9.61
CA ASN A 776 -27.04 19.90 10.50
C ASN A 776 -26.90 18.39 10.36
N LYS A 777 -25.71 17.88 10.57
CA LYS A 777 -25.39 16.45 10.58
C LYS A 777 -24.30 16.16 11.58
N PHE A 778 -24.48 15.08 12.32
CA PHE A 778 -23.49 14.51 13.22
C PHE A 778 -23.31 13.04 12.88
N GLN A 779 -22.07 12.54 12.99
CA GLN A 779 -21.75 11.18 12.67
C GLN A 779 -20.66 10.67 13.61
N LEU A 780 -20.84 9.46 14.07
CA LEU A 780 -19.85 8.69 14.83
C LEU A 780 -19.62 7.37 14.09
N GLU A 781 -18.38 7.08 13.72
CA GLU A 781 -18.01 5.80 13.12
C GLU A 781 -16.92 5.11 13.93
N LEU A 782 -17.08 3.82 14.13
CA LEU A 782 -16.07 2.92 14.67
C LEU A 782 -15.53 2.07 13.51
N ARG A 783 -14.27 2.24 13.17
CA ARG A 783 -13.60 1.65 12.00
C ARG A 783 -12.58 0.61 12.41
N TYR A 784 -12.59 -0.54 11.74
CA TYR A 784 -11.63 -1.63 11.97
C TYR A 784 -11.07 -2.14 10.63
N PRO A 785 -9.72 -2.14 10.43
CA PRO A 785 -9.12 -2.58 9.18
C PRO A 785 -9.05 -4.09 9.12
N ILE A 786 -9.44 -4.66 7.98
CA ILE A 786 -9.22 -6.06 7.65
C ILE A 786 -7.84 -6.21 6.99
N THR A 787 -7.52 -5.30 6.08
CA THR A 787 -6.20 -5.17 5.43
C THR A 787 -6.00 -3.74 4.94
N LEU A 788 -4.79 -3.22 5.08
CA LEU A 788 -4.38 -1.89 4.60
C LEU A 788 -3.19 -2.02 3.63
N LYS A 789 -3.18 -3.05 2.80
CA LYS A 789 -2.12 -3.24 1.80
C LYS A 789 -2.29 -2.25 0.64
N PRO A 790 -1.20 -1.80 0.00
CA PRO A 790 -1.25 -0.89 -1.14
C PRO A 790 -2.12 -1.39 -2.30
N SER A 791 -2.12 -2.71 -2.54
CA SER A 791 -2.94 -3.34 -3.60
C SER A 791 -4.43 -3.35 -3.32
N ALA A 792 -4.84 -3.32 -2.04
CA ALA A 792 -6.23 -3.23 -1.61
C ALA A 792 -6.31 -2.90 -0.12
N SER A 793 -7.04 -1.84 0.23
CA SER A 793 -7.39 -1.52 1.60
C SER A 793 -8.86 -1.87 1.85
N ILE A 794 -9.09 -2.72 2.86
CA ILE A 794 -10.42 -3.20 3.21
C ILE A 794 -10.64 -2.95 4.70
N TYR A 795 -11.75 -2.29 5.04
CA TYR A 795 -12.13 -2.09 6.44
C TYR A 795 -13.65 -2.17 6.61
N VAL A 796 -14.06 -2.54 7.81
CA VAL A 796 -15.46 -2.53 8.24
C VAL A 796 -15.69 -1.37 9.19
N LEU A 797 -16.92 -0.89 9.24
CA LEU A 797 -17.31 0.18 10.13
C LEU A 797 -18.69 -0.05 10.70
N GLY A 798 -18.89 0.40 11.94
CA GLY A 798 -20.21 0.60 12.53
C GLY A 798 -20.41 2.09 12.70
N PHE A 799 -21.62 2.59 12.49
CA PHE A 799 -21.89 4.01 12.56
C PHE A 799 -23.22 4.37 13.21
N LEU A 800 -23.22 5.57 13.79
CA LEU A 800 -24.40 6.29 14.26
C LEU A 800 -24.43 7.63 13.54
N GLU A 801 -25.56 8.01 12.96
CA GLU A 801 -25.76 9.28 12.31
C GLU A 801 -27.02 9.97 12.83
N GLY A 802 -26.98 11.28 12.84
CA GLY A 802 -28.14 12.11 13.16
C GLY A 802 -28.01 13.43 12.44
N GLY A 803 -29.10 13.87 11.81
CA GLY A 803 -29.13 15.13 11.10
C GLY A 803 -30.55 15.54 10.73
N ASN A 804 -30.70 16.74 10.25
CA ASN A 804 -32.00 17.21 9.78
C ASN A 804 -31.84 18.37 8.79
N SER A 805 -32.91 18.65 8.07
CA SER A 805 -33.07 19.78 7.17
C SER A 805 -34.15 20.71 7.68
N TYR A 806 -33.96 22.02 7.56
CA TYR A 806 -34.89 23.03 8.08
C TYR A 806 -35.10 24.13 7.04
N ASP A 807 -36.30 24.69 7.05
CA ASP A 807 -36.66 25.82 6.24
C ASP A 807 -36.69 27.09 7.13
N GLY A 808 -35.60 27.90 7.02
CA GLY A 808 -35.41 29.11 7.77
C GLY A 808 -34.96 28.92 9.24
N PHE A 809 -34.40 30.00 9.78
CA PHE A 809 -33.91 30.05 11.17
C PHE A 809 -34.96 29.88 12.23
N LYS A 810 -36.23 30.28 11.95
CA LYS A 810 -37.30 30.13 12.91
C LYS A 810 -37.61 28.69 13.29
N ASN A 811 -37.35 27.77 12.39
CA ASN A 811 -37.62 26.36 12.56
C ASN A 811 -36.35 25.55 12.95
N PHE A 812 -35.20 26.21 13.05
CA PHE A 812 -33.95 25.54 13.33
C PHE A 812 -33.82 25.14 14.79
N ASN A 813 -33.72 23.84 15.04
CA ASN A 813 -33.35 23.26 16.33
C ASN A 813 -32.30 22.18 16.13
N PRO A 814 -31.03 22.42 16.50
CA PRO A 814 -29.91 21.50 16.21
C PRO A 814 -30.02 20.14 16.92
N PHE A 815 -30.93 20.00 17.88
CA PHE A 815 -31.18 18.78 18.65
C PHE A 815 -32.35 17.94 18.11
N THR A 816 -33.10 18.46 17.16
CA THR A 816 -34.18 17.70 16.50
C THR A 816 -33.57 16.89 15.37
N LEU A 817 -32.97 15.73 15.73
CA LEU A 817 -32.21 14.90 14.79
C LEU A 817 -33.02 13.73 14.29
N LYS A 818 -32.94 13.44 13.01
CA LYS A 818 -33.35 12.19 12.37
C LYS A 818 -32.19 11.23 12.47
N ARG A 819 -32.36 10.14 13.24
CA ARG A 819 -31.27 9.26 13.69
C ARG A 819 -31.22 7.97 12.88
N SER A 820 -30.05 7.48 12.65
CA SER A 820 -29.83 6.16 12.05
C SER A 820 -28.61 5.47 12.64
N ALA A 821 -28.58 4.15 12.50
CA ALA A 821 -27.43 3.33 12.84
C ALA A 821 -27.24 2.25 11.78
N GLY A 822 -26.00 1.80 11.59
CA GLY A 822 -25.72 0.77 10.60
C GLY A 822 -24.33 0.22 10.64
N LEU A 823 -24.09 -0.70 9.71
CA LEU A 823 -22.80 -1.33 9.47
C LEU A 823 -22.39 -1.10 8.01
N GLY A 824 -21.11 -0.97 7.77
CA GLY A 824 -20.59 -0.76 6.43
C GLY A 824 -19.29 -1.52 6.17
N LEU A 825 -19.06 -1.77 4.89
CA LEU A 825 -17.83 -2.32 4.35
C LEU A 825 -17.26 -1.33 3.35
N ARG A 826 -15.97 -1.11 3.42
CA ARG A 826 -15.21 -0.29 2.45
C ARG A 826 -14.09 -1.11 1.85
N ILE A 827 -13.96 -1.03 0.53
CA ILE A 827 -12.94 -1.68 -0.26
C ILE A 827 -12.33 -0.63 -1.18
N PHE A 828 -11.08 -0.29 -0.93
CA PHE A 828 -10.33 0.59 -1.84
C PHE A 828 -9.40 -0.25 -2.69
N MET A 829 -9.46 -0.03 -4.00
CA MET A 829 -8.53 -0.60 -4.97
C MET A 829 -8.01 0.52 -5.86
N PRO A 830 -6.68 0.65 -6.07
CA PRO A 830 -6.11 1.76 -6.84
C PRO A 830 -6.71 1.93 -8.26
N ALA A 831 -7.12 0.82 -8.90
CA ALA A 831 -7.71 0.84 -10.24
C ALA A 831 -9.19 1.25 -10.28
N PHE A 832 -9.94 1.10 -9.18
CA PHE A 832 -11.40 1.28 -9.14
C PHE A 832 -11.85 2.33 -8.11
N GLY A 833 -10.93 2.86 -7.30
CA GLY A 833 -11.26 3.77 -6.22
C GLY A 833 -11.92 3.08 -5.02
N MET A 834 -12.72 3.83 -4.27
CA MET A 834 -13.45 3.34 -3.10
C MET A 834 -14.79 2.72 -3.51
N LEU A 835 -15.00 1.49 -3.11
CA LEU A 835 -16.29 0.80 -3.17
C LEU A 835 -16.81 0.60 -1.74
N GLY A 836 -18.08 0.87 -1.52
CA GLY A 836 -18.69 0.68 -0.22
C GLY A 836 -20.11 0.15 -0.31
N ILE A 837 -20.51 -0.56 0.72
CA ILE A 837 -21.89 -0.95 0.96
C ILE A 837 -22.21 -0.72 2.42
N ASP A 838 -23.34 -0.05 2.68
CA ASP A 838 -23.85 0.22 4.01
C ASP A 838 -25.25 -0.34 4.17
N PHE A 839 -25.49 -1.00 5.29
CA PHE A 839 -26.81 -1.40 5.76
C PHE A 839 -27.16 -0.54 6.95
N ALA A 840 -28.16 0.30 6.81
CA ALA A 840 -28.53 1.30 7.79
C ALA A 840 -30.03 1.23 8.12
N HIS A 841 -30.37 1.45 9.38
CA HIS A 841 -31.74 1.56 9.87
C HIS A 841 -32.05 3.00 10.30
N GLY A 842 -33.06 3.62 9.67
CA GLY A 842 -33.57 4.91 10.08
C GLY A 842 -34.66 4.74 11.15
N TYR A 843 -34.46 5.38 12.29
CA TYR A 843 -35.33 5.21 13.47
C TYR A 843 -36.52 6.19 13.50
N ASP A 844 -36.35 7.33 12.87
CA ASP A 844 -37.34 8.42 12.98
C ASP A 844 -38.23 8.49 11.74
N PRO A 845 -39.44 8.97 11.86
CA PRO A 845 -40.38 9.10 10.74
C PRO A 845 -39.92 10.15 9.73
N LEU A 846 -40.26 9.92 8.46
CA LEU A 846 -40.03 10.86 7.37
C LEU A 846 -40.87 12.13 7.56
N PRO A 847 -40.43 13.29 7.09
CA PRO A 847 -41.21 14.54 7.16
C PRO A 847 -42.62 14.38 6.57
N GLY A 848 -43.63 14.86 7.31
CA GLY A 848 -45.00 14.77 6.87
C GLY A 848 -45.69 13.40 6.96
N THR A 849 -44.98 12.39 7.53
CA THR A 849 -45.51 11.03 7.70
C THR A 849 -45.29 10.53 9.10
N THR A 850 -45.98 9.43 9.46
CA THR A 850 -45.73 8.65 10.68
C THR A 850 -44.85 7.40 10.41
N GLU A 851 -44.55 7.13 9.16
CA GLU A 851 -43.76 5.96 8.75
C GLU A 851 -42.30 6.18 9.02
N LYS A 852 -41.65 5.20 9.67
CA LYS A 852 -40.20 5.15 9.87
C LYS A 852 -39.55 4.74 8.56
N SER A 853 -38.33 5.24 8.30
CA SER A 853 -37.57 4.87 7.11
C SER A 853 -37.21 3.38 7.07
N GLY A 854 -36.95 2.77 8.24
CA GLY A 854 -36.59 1.34 8.34
C GLY A 854 -35.20 1.03 7.76
N TRP A 855 -35.05 -0.19 7.24
CA TRP A 855 -33.76 -0.66 6.68
C TRP A 855 -33.56 -0.15 5.25
N GLN A 856 -32.40 0.46 5.03
CA GLN A 856 -31.93 0.95 3.73
C GLN A 856 -30.56 0.38 3.41
N THR A 857 -30.32 0.10 2.13
CA THR A 857 -29.02 -0.32 1.63
C THR A 857 -28.46 0.78 0.75
N HIS A 858 -27.25 1.24 1.06
CA HIS A 858 -26.58 2.30 0.33
C HIS A 858 -25.30 1.78 -0.32
N PHE A 859 -25.05 2.20 -1.55
CA PHE A 859 -23.85 1.87 -2.29
C PHE A 859 -22.98 3.12 -2.41
N ILE A 860 -21.68 2.96 -2.24
CA ILE A 860 -20.69 4.01 -2.43
C ILE A 860 -19.75 3.56 -3.54
N ILE A 861 -19.65 4.37 -4.59
CA ILE A 861 -18.80 4.06 -5.77
C ILE A 861 -18.00 5.31 -6.09
N GLY A 862 -16.67 5.17 -6.09
CA GLY A 862 -15.78 6.17 -6.67
C GLY A 862 -15.68 7.50 -5.94
N GLN A 863 -15.74 7.51 -4.60
CA GLN A 863 -15.35 8.74 -3.89
C GLN A 863 -13.84 8.98 -4.09
N GLN A 864 -13.51 10.05 -4.79
CA GLN A 864 -12.15 10.60 -4.81
C GLN A 864 -11.87 11.27 -3.47
N PHE A 865 -10.72 10.97 -2.89
CA PHE A 865 -10.20 11.64 -1.68
C PHE A 865 -9.48 12.93 -2.04
#